data_649b5265a93c206a708b19479f5793bb
#
_entry.id   649b5265a93c206a708b19479f5793bb
#
_cell.length_a   1.000
_cell.length_b   1.000
_cell.length_c   1.000
_cell.angle_alpha   90.00
_cell.angle_beta   90.00
_cell.angle_gamma   90.00
#
_symmetry.space_group_name_H-M   'P 1'
#
loop_
_entity.id
_entity.type
_entity.pdbx_description
1 polymer ?
#
loop_
_entity_poly.entity_id
_entity_poly.type
_entity_poly.pdbx_seq_one_letter_code
_entity_poly.pdbx_strand_id
1 'polypeptide(L)'
;MKNEARSMKQEARDRLINNGMAVRGRKRKEYSLASCFMPLASRYLPLAFVVCFLLAMTGTVKAQGTDSLVRQTDSLLVKRLQTAPPPRKIGVVLCGGGAKGVAHIGVLKVLERAGIPVHVITGTSMGSLVGGIYACGHKAAELDSIVRAQNWAFTLSDRDDPQKLSLRQREKQSTYFLTKTFSSRKGDGASSGGFIAGKNIQPLLDTYTEPYHDSIDFNRLPIPFACVATNLVDYSEYVFHSGVLSRAMRASMAIPGVFSPVRTGGMVLVDGGLRNNFPVDVAREMGADFIIGVDVQEAEKSADELNSTMSILMQLLGHNCKNKYEENLRLTDLHIHIDTKGYTAASFSTAAIDTLIRRGEEEAMKHWDQLVALRESLGIPAVRSMEQQPAPVDKPSSALAVITNPSISMGVRFDSEEMVALQANAELPLRTKLPADLELTVRLGKRLMARADFSVHPVSFFQPTVSYTFRNNDMDFYENGGKACSMTYNQHGVQLSLFNFDIRNFHVSIGADWNYYDYHSQLFNHHPKHMPDTEQDDAGYVNYELQVEYDSEDDAYLPTRGARLHGRYAYYTDNFVTLDGKAGMREYMLMGRFNFPLGARFSLQPMAYFRSVYGHEVPFVLSNVMGGEWFGHYLEQQLPFAGVGNMELAWDRLAVAQLQAQYRLTLNSAVLMRVSVGQNAPTVKELPEYKTKIGASLSYYMNTMFGPLGGSIGYSNITKKFYYYINLGFVF
;
A
#
# COMPACT_ATOMS: atom_id res chain seq x y z
N MET A 1 57.80 7.60 28.69
CA MET A 1 56.49 7.31 28.04
C MET A 1 55.45 8.45 28.03
N LYS A 2 55.33 9.33 29.04
CA LYS A 2 54.43 10.49 28.97
C LYS A 2 54.99 11.72 28.24
N ASN A 3 56.31 11.83 28.09
CA ASN A 3 56.97 12.95 27.40
C ASN A 3 57.16 12.72 25.89
N GLU A 4 57.26 11.47 25.45
CA GLU A 4 57.39 11.13 24.01
C GLU A 4 56.05 11.30 23.27
N ALA A 5 54.93 11.01 23.90
CA ALA A 5 53.57 11.22 23.30
C ALA A 5 53.19 12.70 23.14
N ARG A 6 53.84 13.62 23.91
CA ARG A 6 53.64 15.07 23.73
C ARG A 6 54.50 15.61 22.57
N SER A 7 55.72 15.09 22.37
CA SER A 7 56.59 15.46 21.25
C SER A 7 56.00 15.07 19.89
N MET A 8 55.44 13.86 19.77
CA MET A 8 54.81 13.40 18.51
C MET A 8 53.52 14.16 18.14
N LYS A 9 52.79 14.65 19.13
CA LYS A 9 51.59 15.49 18.87
C LYS A 9 51.97 16.92 18.44
N GLN A 10 53.09 17.43 18.90
CA GLN A 10 53.60 18.76 18.52
C GLN A 10 54.12 18.72 17.08
N GLU A 11 54.90 17.70 16.72
CA GLU A 11 55.46 17.52 15.38
C GLU A 11 54.39 17.28 14.30
N ALA A 12 53.30 16.58 14.64
CA ALA A 12 52.14 16.41 13.75
C ALA A 12 51.36 17.71 13.52
N ARG A 13 51.33 18.60 14.52
CA ARG A 13 50.67 19.91 14.41
C ARG A 13 51.47 20.90 13.56
N ASP A 14 52.81 20.87 13.69
CA ASP A 14 53.70 21.76 12.92
C ASP A 14 53.80 21.34 11.44
N ARG A 15 53.65 20.05 11.11
CA ARG A 15 53.52 19.57 9.72
C ARG A 15 52.20 19.96 9.04
N LEU A 16 51.11 20.15 9.79
CA LEU A 16 49.84 20.64 9.26
C LEU A 16 49.84 22.15 9.03
N ILE A 17 50.65 22.93 9.77
CA ILE A 17 50.73 24.38 9.61
C ILE A 17 51.67 24.77 8.45
N ASN A 18 52.74 24.01 8.20
CA ASN A 18 53.67 24.30 7.10
C ASN A 18 53.23 23.88 5.70
N ASN A 19 52.20 23.03 5.58
CA ASN A 19 51.60 22.71 4.28
C ASN A 19 50.44 23.63 3.87
N GLY A 20 50.14 24.68 4.67
CA GLY A 20 49.05 25.64 4.47
C GLY A 20 49.42 26.93 3.74
N MET A 21 50.66 27.14 3.36
CA MET A 21 51.10 28.38 2.71
C MET A 21 51.78 28.15 1.35
N ALA A 22 51.07 27.68 0.38
CA ALA A 22 51.36 27.92 -1.05
C ALA A 22 50.21 27.38 -1.92
N VAL A 23 49.13 28.11 -2.07
CA VAL A 23 48.42 28.25 -3.35
C VAL A 23 47.46 29.45 -3.23
N ARG A 24 47.92 30.59 -3.68
CA ARG A 24 47.05 31.72 -4.03
C ARG A 24 46.36 31.45 -5.35
N GLY A 25 45.04 31.60 -5.37
CA GLY A 25 44.31 32.06 -6.53
C GLY A 25 43.71 31.01 -7.46
N ARG A 26 42.64 30.33 -7.05
CA ARG A 26 41.55 29.97 -7.97
C ARG A 26 40.25 29.91 -7.18
N LYS A 27 39.31 30.78 -7.51
CA LYS A 27 37.90 30.72 -7.03
C LYS A 27 37.35 29.36 -7.44
N ARG A 28 37.16 28.45 -6.51
CA ARG A 28 36.33 27.28 -6.70
C ARG A 28 34.88 27.76 -6.68
N LYS A 29 34.23 27.71 -7.83
CA LYS A 29 32.76 27.65 -7.90
C LYS A 29 32.36 26.27 -7.37
N GLU A 30 31.74 26.23 -6.22
CA GLU A 30 31.02 25.04 -5.77
C GLU A 30 29.80 24.85 -6.68
N TYR A 31 29.91 23.92 -7.60
CA TYR A 31 28.75 23.39 -8.31
C TYR A 31 28.13 22.29 -7.44
N SER A 32 26.95 22.56 -6.89
CA SER A 32 26.15 21.52 -6.28
C SER A 32 25.78 20.48 -7.37
N LEU A 33 25.80 19.20 -7.03
CA LEU A 33 25.42 18.10 -7.93
C LEU A 33 24.03 18.30 -8.56
N ALA A 34 23.16 19.10 -7.96
CA ALA A 34 21.84 19.44 -8.49
C ALA A 34 21.89 20.34 -9.75
N SER A 35 22.98 21.14 -9.94
CA SER A 35 23.11 22.00 -11.11
C SER A 35 23.62 21.30 -12.37
N CYS A 36 24.13 20.08 -12.27
CA CYS A 36 24.59 19.30 -13.42
C CYS A 36 23.49 18.44 -14.07
N PHE A 37 22.40 18.12 -13.38
CA PHE A 37 21.34 17.30 -13.94
C PHE A 37 20.22 18.07 -14.66
N MET A 38 20.00 19.32 -14.36
CA MET A 38 18.92 20.10 -14.99
C MET A 38 19.12 20.46 -16.48
N PRO A 39 20.33 20.73 -17.01
CA PRO A 39 20.48 21.02 -18.43
C PRO A 39 20.35 19.80 -19.37
N LEU A 40 20.55 18.58 -18.85
CA LEU A 40 20.42 17.35 -19.65
C LEU A 40 18.96 16.89 -19.79
N ALA A 41 18.16 17.03 -18.76
CA ALA A 41 16.75 16.61 -18.79
C ALA A 41 15.91 17.45 -19.77
N SER A 42 16.19 18.77 -19.90
CA SER A 42 15.43 19.65 -20.80
C SER A 42 15.78 19.47 -22.29
N ARG A 43 16.93 18.89 -22.61
CA ARG A 43 17.35 18.68 -24.02
C ARG A 43 16.94 17.31 -24.58
N TYR A 44 16.68 16.31 -23.76
CA TYR A 44 16.40 14.93 -24.21
C TYR A 44 14.96 14.49 -23.98
N LEU A 45 14.13 15.24 -23.26
CA LEU A 45 12.72 14.92 -23.07
C LEU A 45 11.93 14.82 -24.39
N PRO A 46 12.14 15.72 -25.41
CA PRO A 46 11.52 15.56 -26.72
C PRO A 46 12.02 14.34 -27.49
N LEU A 47 13.32 13.96 -27.31
CA LEU A 47 13.89 12.81 -28.00
C LEU A 47 13.39 11.48 -27.45
N ALA A 48 13.16 11.38 -26.14
CA ALA A 48 12.57 10.21 -25.51
C ALA A 48 11.12 9.98 -25.99
N PHE A 49 10.34 11.04 -26.15
CA PHE A 49 8.98 10.94 -26.72
C PHE A 49 8.98 10.52 -28.19
N VAL A 50 9.93 11.00 -28.98
CA VAL A 50 10.06 10.62 -30.40
C VAL A 50 10.54 9.18 -30.53
N VAL A 51 11.45 8.72 -29.67
CA VAL A 51 11.93 7.33 -29.68
C VAL A 51 10.83 6.36 -29.23
N CYS A 52 10.03 6.70 -28.21
CA CYS A 52 8.87 5.89 -27.82
C CYS A 52 7.79 5.86 -28.92
N PHE A 53 7.59 6.96 -29.66
CA PHE A 53 6.63 7.00 -30.76
C PHE A 53 7.13 6.23 -31.99
N LEU A 54 8.44 6.25 -32.29
CA LEU A 54 9.05 5.49 -33.36
C LEU A 54 9.12 3.98 -33.05
N LEU A 55 9.31 3.58 -31.78
CA LEU A 55 9.26 2.18 -31.36
C LEU A 55 7.83 1.60 -31.37
N ALA A 56 6.80 2.44 -31.28
CA ALA A 56 5.41 2.02 -31.42
C ALA A 56 5.01 1.78 -32.91
N MET A 57 5.80 2.26 -33.87
CA MET A 57 5.51 2.13 -35.29
C MET A 57 6.31 1.01 -36.00
N THR A 58 7.22 0.32 -35.33
CA THR A 58 8.01 -0.75 -35.96
C THR A 58 7.52 -2.13 -35.57
N GLY A 59 6.73 -2.70 -36.45
CA GLY A 59 6.90 -4.10 -36.77
C GLY A 59 5.97 -5.11 -36.15
N THR A 60 4.85 -5.31 -36.77
CA THR A 60 4.26 -6.64 -36.83
C THR A 60 5.20 -7.57 -37.61
N VAL A 61 6.07 -8.30 -36.93
CA VAL A 61 6.71 -9.49 -37.49
C VAL A 61 5.72 -10.65 -37.34
N LYS A 62 5.14 -11.07 -38.44
CA LYS A 62 4.37 -12.30 -38.53
C LYS A 62 5.28 -13.50 -38.22
N ALA A 63 5.09 -14.14 -37.09
CA ALA A 63 5.60 -15.48 -36.82
C ALA A 63 4.81 -16.49 -37.65
N GLN A 64 5.26 -16.74 -38.84
CA GLN A 64 4.80 -17.88 -39.67
C GLN A 64 5.73 -19.05 -39.36
N GLY A 65 5.30 -19.98 -38.50
CA GLY A 65 6.06 -21.20 -38.24
C GLY A 65 5.49 -22.13 -37.17
N THR A 66 4.75 -21.61 -36.21
CA THR A 66 4.19 -22.41 -35.09
C THR A 66 2.77 -22.94 -35.35
N ASP A 67 1.99 -22.29 -36.18
CA ASP A 67 0.60 -22.68 -36.45
C ASP A 67 0.44 -24.04 -37.17
N SER A 68 1.43 -24.49 -37.92
CA SER A 68 1.32 -25.78 -38.65
C SER A 68 1.55 -27.01 -37.75
N LEU A 69 2.45 -26.88 -36.77
CA LEU A 69 2.72 -27.96 -35.79
C LEU A 69 1.59 -28.14 -34.81
N VAL A 70 1.02 -27.03 -34.33
CA VAL A 70 -0.14 -27.04 -33.40
C VAL A 70 -1.35 -27.67 -34.08
N ARG A 71 -1.68 -27.31 -35.32
CA ARG A 71 -2.80 -27.92 -36.09
C ARG A 71 -2.59 -29.42 -36.38
N GLN A 72 -1.36 -29.89 -36.49
CA GLN A 72 -1.07 -31.31 -36.70
C GLN A 72 -1.28 -32.14 -35.40
N THR A 73 -0.86 -31.63 -34.25
CA THR A 73 -1.12 -32.27 -32.93
C THR A 73 -2.60 -32.27 -32.60
N ASP A 74 -3.32 -31.20 -32.92
CA ASP A 74 -4.75 -31.06 -32.68
C ASP A 74 -5.56 -32.11 -33.46
N SER A 75 -5.23 -32.32 -34.74
CA SER A 75 -5.90 -33.33 -35.59
C SER A 75 -5.63 -34.78 -35.11
N LEU A 76 -4.45 -35.04 -34.55
CA LEU A 76 -4.07 -36.35 -34.02
C LEU A 76 -4.84 -36.67 -32.72
N LEU A 77 -5.05 -35.70 -31.84
CA LEU A 77 -5.83 -35.91 -30.61
C LEU A 77 -7.32 -36.16 -30.93
N VAL A 78 -7.92 -35.40 -31.84
CA VAL A 78 -9.30 -35.64 -32.29
C VAL A 78 -9.46 -37.03 -32.88
N LYS A 79 -8.52 -37.49 -33.73
CA LYS A 79 -8.54 -38.82 -34.32
C LYS A 79 -8.38 -39.93 -33.28
N ARG A 80 -7.51 -39.72 -32.27
CA ARG A 80 -7.34 -40.63 -31.13
C ARG A 80 -8.63 -40.79 -30.31
N LEU A 81 -9.31 -39.69 -30.00
CA LEU A 81 -10.57 -39.67 -29.26
C LEU A 81 -11.72 -40.39 -29.99
N GLN A 82 -11.70 -40.40 -31.35
CA GLN A 82 -12.68 -41.09 -32.17
C GLN A 82 -12.44 -42.59 -32.29
N THR A 83 -11.20 -43.04 -32.06
CA THR A 83 -10.79 -44.46 -32.27
C THR A 83 -10.47 -45.22 -30.99
N ALA A 84 -10.14 -44.57 -29.90
CA ALA A 84 -9.85 -45.18 -28.61
C ALA A 84 -11.13 -45.37 -27.76
N PRO A 85 -11.13 -46.33 -26.79
CA PRO A 85 -12.23 -46.41 -25.83
C PRO A 85 -12.37 -45.09 -25.04
N PRO A 86 -13.59 -44.67 -24.72
CA PRO A 86 -13.83 -43.40 -24.04
C PRO A 86 -13.18 -43.39 -22.65
N PRO A 87 -12.58 -42.28 -22.22
CA PRO A 87 -12.03 -42.13 -20.89
C PRO A 87 -13.14 -42.27 -19.85
N ARG A 88 -12.85 -42.92 -18.70
CA ARG A 88 -13.81 -43.09 -17.62
C ARG A 88 -13.84 -41.91 -16.66
N LYS A 89 -12.67 -41.30 -16.45
CA LYS A 89 -12.51 -40.16 -15.54
C LYS A 89 -11.68 -39.05 -16.17
N ILE A 90 -12.24 -37.85 -16.23
CA ILE A 90 -11.56 -36.64 -16.70
C ILE A 90 -11.02 -35.88 -15.50
N GLY A 91 -9.71 -35.65 -15.48
CA GLY A 91 -9.03 -34.77 -14.52
C GLY A 91 -8.77 -33.38 -15.10
N VAL A 92 -8.99 -32.35 -14.30
CA VAL A 92 -8.57 -30.97 -14.59
C VAL A 92 -7.47 -30.58 -13.62
N VAL A 93 -6.35 -30.12 -14.15
CA VAL A 93 -5.18 -29.72 -13.36
C VAL A 93 -4.94 -28.24 -13.56
N LEU A 94 -4.88 -27.49 -12.44
CA LEU A 94 -4.72 -26.04 -12.43
C LEU A 94 -3.38 -25.67 -11.79
N CYS A 95 -2.46 -25.11 -12.57
CA CYS A 95 -1.14 -24.77 -12.05
C CYS A 95 -1.16 -23.54 -11.12
N GLY A 96 -0.09 -23.35 -10.36
CA GLY A 96 0.14 -22.14 -9.58
C GLY A 96 0.61 -20.97 -10.46
N GLY A 97 0.30 -19.74 -10.04
CA GLY A 97 0.72 -18.55 -10.79
C GLY A 97 0.36 -17.21 -10.15
N GLY A 98 -0.11 -17.18 -8.89
CA GLY A 98 -0.62 -15.98 -8.24
C GLY A 98 -1.78 -15.37 -9.03
N ALA A 99 -1.80 -14.06 -9.23
CA ALA A 99 -2.85 -13.36 -9.99
C ALA A 99 -3.08 -13.93 -11.40
N LYS A 100 -2.04 -14.47 -12.05
CA LYS A 100 -2.16 -15.08 -13.39
C LYS A 100 -3.12 -16.28 -13.40
N GLY A 101 -3.20 -16.99 -12.27
CA GLY A 101 -4.08 -18.16 -12.12
C GLY A 101 -5.58 -17.85 -12.15
N VAL A 102 -6.01 -16.57 -12.09
CA VAL A 102 -7.43 -16.24 -12.32
C VAL A 102 -7.87 -16.57 -13.76
N ALA A 103 -6.93 -16.74 -14.69
CA ALA A 103 -7.20 -17.18 -16.06
C ALA A 103 -7.80 -18.58 -16.12
N HIS A 104 -7.56 -19.44 -15.12
CA HIS A 104 -8.19 -20.76 -15.01
C HIS A 104 -9.72 -20.69 -15.02
N ILE A 105 -10.30 -19.61 -14.47
CA ILE A 105 -11.75 -19.38 -14.48
C ILE A 105 -12.27 -19.29 -15.92
N GLY A 106 -11.53 -18.63 -16.80
CA GLY A 106 -11.88 -18.53 -18.22
C GLY A 106 -11.92 -19.92 -18.89
N VAL A 107 -10.95 -20.78 -18.58
CA VAL A 107 -10.95 -22.17 -19.10
C VAL A 107 -12.11 -22.97 -18.54
N LEU A 108 -12.38 -22.90 -17.24
CA LEU A 108 -13.52 -23.60 -16.61
C LEU A 108 -14.85 -23.20 -17.23
N LYS A 109 -15.06 -21.92 -17.58
CA LYS A 109 -16.26 -21.46 -18.32
C LYS A 109 -16.41 -22.15 -19.67
N VAL A 110 -15.30 -22.33 -20.39
CA VAL A 110 -15.32 -23.02 -21.69
C VAL A 110 -15.56 -24.52 -21.53
N LEU A 111 -14.98 -25.17 -20.52
CA LEU A 111 -15.26 -26.56 -20.19
C LEU A 111 -16.73 -26.80 -19.85
N GLU A 112 -17.34 -25.94 -19.02
CA GLU A 112 -18.76 -25.96 -18.72
C GLU A 112 -19.61 -25.80 -20.00
N ARG A 113 -19.28 -24.82 -20.84
CA ARG A 113 -19.96 -24.56 -22.12
C ARG A 113 -19.85 -25.75 -23.09
N ALA A 114 -18.70 -26.41 -23.13
CA ALA A 114 -18.48 -27.59 -23.92
C ALA A 114 -19.18 -28.84 -23.34
N GLY A 115 -19.69 -28.77 -22.11
CA GLY A 115 -20.34 -29.89 -21.41
C GLY A 115 -19.37 -30.98 -20.98
N ILE A 116 -18.13 -30.61 -20.65
CA ILE A 116 -17.10 -31.55 -20.19
C ILE A 116 -17.31 -31.83 -18.70
N PRO A 117 -17.57 -33.10 -18.29
CA PRO A 117 -17.66 -33.46 -16.89
C PRO A 117 -16.29 -33.50 -16.25
N VAL A 118 -16.13 -32.81 -15.12
CA VAL A 118 -14.88 -32.83 -14.33
C VAL A 118 -15.06 -33.87 -13.21
N HIS A 119 -14.26 -34.94 -13.22
CA HIS A 119 -14.36 -36.03 -12.26
C HIS A 119 -13.29 -35.94 -11.16
N VAL A 120 -12.20 -35.24 -11.42
CA VAL A 120 -11.10 -35.01 -10.47
C VAL A 120 -10.55 -33.61 -10.77
N ILE A 121 -10.20 -32.87 -9.73
CA ILE A 121 -9.50 -31.61 -9.89
C ILE A 121 -8.29 -31.55 -8.96
N THR A 122 -7.15 -31.14 -9.48
CA THR A 122 -5.95 -30.91 -8.68
C THR A 122 -5.39 -29.52 -8.93
N GLY A 123 -4.75 -28.95 -7.91
CA GLY A 123 -4.22 -27.60 -8.07
C GLY A 123 -3.10 -27.24 -7.12
N THR A 124 -2.32 -26.25 -7.51
CA THR A 124 -1.26 -25.66 -6.69
C THR A 124 -1.47 -24.16 -6.59
N SER A 125 -1.24 -23.56 -5.41
CA SER A 125 -1.31 -22.11 -5.20
C SER A 125 -2.66 -21.52 -5.67
N MET A 126 -2.69 -20.56 -6.57
CA MET A 126 -3.94 -20.00 -7.12
C MET A 126 -4.79 -21.09 -7.80
N GLY A 127 -4.17 -22.08 -8.43
CA GLY A 127 -4.89 -23.24 -8.98
C GLY A 127 -5.61 -24.06 -7.91
N SER A 128 -5.06 -24.13 -6.69
CA SER A 128 -5.72 -24.78 -5.56
C SER A 128 -6.91 -23.96 -5.04
N LEU A 129 -6.84 -22.62 -5.11
CA LEU A 129 -7.95 -21.74 -4.71
C LEU A 129 -9.12 -21.87 -5.69
N VAL A 130 -8.84 -21.68 -6.98
CA VAL A 130 -9.85 -21.79 -8.03
C VAL A 130 -10.44 -23.21 -8.08
N GLY A 131 -9.56 -24.22 -8.06
CA GLY A 131 -9.97 -25.63 -8.12
C GLY A 131 -10.73 -26.10 -6.88
N GLY A 132 -10.31 -25.69 -5.68
CA GLY A 132 -10.96 -26.07 -4.44
C GLY A 132 -12.34 -25.47 -4.28
N ILE A 133 -12.53 -24.18 -4.63
CA ILE A 133 -13.86 -23.56 -4.61
C ILE A 133 -14.75 -24.19 -5.70
N TYR A 134 -14.23 -24.44 -6.89
CA TYR A 134 -14.93 -25.15 -7.96
C TYR A 134 -15.35 -26.58 -7.53
N ALA A 135 -14.47 -27.28 -6.82
CA ALA A 135 -14.73 -28.63 -6.31
C ALA A 135 -15.86 -28.69 -5.27
N CYS A 136 -16.13 -27.58 -4.57
CA CYS A 136 -17.30 -27.43 -3.67
C CYS A 136 -18.64 -27.34 -4.43
N GLY A 137 -18.64 -27.25 -5.76
CA GLY A 137 -19.84 -27.18 -6.59
C GLY A 137 -20.18 -25.79 -7.14
N HIS A 138 -19.34 -24.79 -6.85
CA HIS A 138 -19.49 -23.46 -7.46
C HIS A 138 -19.27 -23.51 -8.96
N LYS A 139 -20.02 -22.72 -9.71
CA LYS A 139 -19.86 -22.57 -11.15
C LYS A 139 -18.76 -21.58 -11.53
N ALA A 140 -18.19 -21.73 -12.72
CA ALA A 140 -17.14 -20.83 -13.20
C ALA A 140 -17.60 -19.36 -13.28
N ALA A 141 -18.89 -19.11 -13.57
CA ALA A 141 -19.47 -17.76 -13.54
C ALA A 141 -19.57 -17.18 -12.11
N GLU A 142 -19.78 -18.00 -11.10
CA GLU A 142 -19.75 -17.58 -9.69
C GLU A 142 -18.32 -17.25 -9.26
N LEU A 143 -17.34 -18.08 -9.64
CA LEU A 143 -15.92 -17.81 -9.40
C LEU A 143 -15.48 -16.48 -10.02
N ASP A 144 -15.93 -16.18 -11.24
CA ASP A 144 -15.68 -14.87 -11.88
C ASP A 144 -16.26 -13.72 -11.06
N SER A 145 -17.49 -13.86 -10.59
CA SER A 145 -18.13 -12.86 -9.74
C SER A 145 -17.43 -12.69 -8.40
N ILE A 146 -17.04 -13.81 -7.75
CA ILE A 146 -16.28 -13.83 -6.48
C ILE A 146 -14.96 -13.06 -6.65
N VAL A 147 -14.18 -13.38 -7.68
CA VAL A 147 -12.85 -12.78 -7.91
C VAL A 147 -12.94 -11.29 -8.19
N ARG A 148 -13.96 -10.85 -8.96
CA ARG A 148 -14.20 -9.43 -9.27
C ARG A 148 -14.69 -8.61 -8.08
N ALA A 149 -15.45 -9.24 -7.17
CA ALA A 149 -15.99 -8.58 -5.99
C ALA A 149 -14.94 -8.29 -4.91
N GLN A 150 -13.75 -8.92 -4.99
CA GLN A 150 -12.74 -8.79 -3.95
C GLN A 150 -11.92 -7.49 -4.07
N ASN A 151 -11.67 -6.86 -2.93
CA ASN A 151 -10.57 -5.93 -2.78
C ASN A 151 -9.28 -6.71 -2.50
N TRP A 152 -8.58 -7.13 -3.55
CA TRP A 152 -7.40 -7.99 -3.42
C TRP A 152 -6.27 -7.36 -2.60
N ALA A 153 -6.10 -6.04 -2.66
CA ALA A 153 -5.11 -5.35 -1.83
C ALA A 153 -5.40 -5.51 -0.33
N PHE A 154 -6.67 -5.53 0.04
CA PHE A 154 -7.11 -5.81 1.42
C PHE A 154 -7.07 -7.32 1.71
N THR A 155 -7.63 -8.16 0.85
CA THR A 155 -7.75 -9.61 1.04
C THR A 155 -6.39 -10.29 1.20
N LEU A 156 -5.38 -9.86 0.41
CA LEU A 156 -4.00 -10.35 0.49
C LEU A 156 -3.14 -9.53 1.47
N SER A 157 -3.74 -8.93 2.48
CA SER A 157 -3.07 -8.22 3.57
C SER A 157 -3.60 -8.70 4.92
N ASP A 158 -2.93 -8.31 6.00
CA ASP A 158 -3.43 -8.53 7.37
C ASP A 158 -4.04 -7.25 7.96
N ARG A 159 -4.37 -6.26 7.11
CA ARG A 159 -5.00 -5.01 7.54
C ARG A 159 -6.38 -5.26 8.11
N ASP A 160 -6.73 -4.50 9.11
CA ASP A 160 -8.08 -4.52 9.66
C ASP A 160 -9.05 -3.80 8.72
N ASP A 161 -10.33 -4.21 8.74
CA ASP A 161 -11.39 -3.54 7.98
C ASP A 161 -11.54 -2.09 8.49
N PRO A 162 -11.31 -1.07 7.66
CA PRO A 162 -11.41 0.32 8.09
C PRO A 162 -12.75 0.69 8.70
N GLN A 163 -13.82 -0.04 8.36
CA GLN A 163 -15.15 0.19 8.93
C GLN A 163 -15.28 -0.26 10.39
N LYS A 164 -14.38 -1.12 10.86
CA LYS A 164 -14.36 -1.67 12.22
C LYS A 164 -13.35 -0.97 13.13
N LEU A 165 -12.53 -0.11 12.57
CA LEU A 165 -11.48 0.61 13.28
C LEU A 165 -11.98 1.95 13.79
N SER A 166 -11.41 2.37 14.92
CA SER A 166 -11.52 3.76 15.37
C SER A 166 -10.73 4.69 14.45
N LEU A 167 -10.94 6.00 14.57
CA LEU A 167 -10.30 7.00 13.74
C LEU A 167 -8.77 6.90 13.84
N ARG A 168 -8.22 6.83 15.04
CA ARG A 168 -6.77 6.72 15.28
C ARG A 168 -6.17 5.42 14.73
N GLN A 169 -6.89 4.30 14.85
CA GLN A 169 -6.48 3.03 14.28
C GLN A 169 -6.45 3.07 12.75
N ARG A 170 -7.42 3.76 12.10
CA ARG A 170 -7.43 3.96 10.63
C ARG A 170 -6.27 4.83 10.17
N GLU A 171 -5.97 5.91 10.86
CA GLU A 171 -4.82 6.78 10.57
C GLU A 171 -3.52 5.99 10.68
N LYS A 172 -3.34 5.22 11.75
CA LYS A 172 -2.19 4.33 11.93
C LYS A 172 -2.06 3.32 10.78
N GLN A 173 -3.16 2.69 10.38
CA GLN A 173 -3.18 1.74 9.27
C GLN A 173 -2.84 2.39 7.92
N SER A 174 -3.19 3.66 7.70
CA SER A 174 -2.85 4.42 6.49
C SER A 174 -1.45 5.04 6.51
N THR A 175 -0.72 4.90 7.61
CA THR A 175 0.63 5.43 7.83
C THR A 175 1.73 4.40 7.54
N TYR A 176 1.46 3.12 7.82
CA TYR A 176 2.47 2.07 7.75
C TYR A 176 2.19 1.07 6.63
N PHE A 177 3.24 0.71 5.86
CA PHE A 177 3.11 -0.32 4.82
C PHE A 177 3.26 -1.74 5.37
N LEU A 178 3.94 -1.88 6.51
CA LEU A 178 4.20 -3.16 7.16
C LEU A 178 3.88 -3.04 8.65
N THR A 179 3.07 -3.97 9.16
CA THR A 179 2.85 -4.16 10.59
C THR A 179 3.04 -5.63 10.92
N LYS A 180 3.94 -5.94 11.85
CA LYS A 180 4.18 -7.29 12.35
C LYS A 180 3.75 -7.39 13.80
N THR A 181 2.78 -8.25 14.06
CA THR A 181 2.27 -8.57 15.39
C THR A 181 2.98 -9.80 15.96
N PHE A 182 3.35 -9.78 17.23
CA PHE A 182 4.03 -10.87 17.92
C PHE A 182 3.06 -11.56 18.88
N SER A 183 2.82 -12.88 18.70
CA SER A 183 1.98 -13.64 19.64
C SER A 183 2.67 -13.82 20.98
N SER A 184 1.96 -13.51 22.07
CA SER A 184 2.44 -13.66 23.45
C SER A 184 2.27 -15.09 24.02
N ARG A 185 1.63 -16.02 23.30
CA ARG A 185 1.43 -17.40 23.75
C ARG A 185 2.64 -18.27 23.41
N LYS A 186 3.24 -18.91 24.45
CA LYS A 186 4.21 -20.00 24.26
C LYS A 186 3.51 -21.15 23.53
N GLY A 187 3.84 -21.39 22.28
CA GLY A 187 3.25 -22.43 21.42
C GLY A 187 2.88 -21.91 20.03
N ASP A 188 2.33 -20.71 19.88
CA ASP A 188 2.10 -20.04 18.59
C ASP A 188 3.26 -19.14 18.15
N GLY A 189 4.28 -19.06 18.96
CA GLY A 189 5.40 -18.11 18.83
C GLY A 189 6.51 -18.54 17.88
N ALA A 190 6.21 -19.30 16.88
CA ALA A 190 7.12 -19.40 15.76
C ALA A 190 7.02 -18.09 14.98
N SER A 191 8.12 -17.33 14.96
CA SER A 191 8.33 -16.22 14.05
C SER A 191 7.71 -16.58 12.71
N SER A 192 6.66 -15.88 12.31
CA SER A 192 6.00 -16.14 11.03
C SER A 192 7.06 -15.95 9.95
N GLY A 193 7.42 -16.97 9.22
CA GLY A 193 8.41 -16.94 8.14
C GLY A 193 7.97 -16.13 6.91
N GLY A 194 6.92 -15.29 7.05
CA GLY A 194 6.36 -14.41 6.04
C GLY A 194 5.85 -13.12 6.65
N PHE A 195 5.60 -12.12 5.80
CA PHE A 195 5.11 -10.81 6.21
C PHE A 195 3.58 -10.80 6.44
N ILE A 196 2.82 -11.67 5.76
CA ILE A 196 1.36 -11.74 5.78
C ILE A 196 0.92 -13.04 6.43
N ALA A 197 0.23 -12.98 7.57
CA ALA A 197 -0.32 -14.17 8.25
C ALA A 197 -1.52 -14.77 7.50
N GLY A 198 -2.21 -13.98 6.67
CA GLY A 198 -3.39 -14.39 5.92
C GLY A 198 -4.69 -14.18 6.68
N LYS A 199 -4.74 -13.18 7.56
CA LYS A 199 -5.89 -12.83 8.39
C LYS A 199 -7.16 -12.60 7.57
N ASN A 200 -7.04 -12.00 6.39
CA ASN A 200 -8.19 -11.62 5.56
C ASN A 200 -8.51 -12.65 4.48
N ILE A 201 -7.53 -13.42 4.00
CA ILE A 201 -7.78 -14.46 3.00
C ILE A 201 -8.40 -15.71 3.62
N GLN A 202 -8.07 -16.07 4.87
CA GLN A 202 -8.61 -17.25 5.51
C GLN A 202 -10.14 -17.21 5.65
N PRO A 203 -10.76 -16.12 6.17
CA PRO A 203 -12.23 -16.00 6.22
C PRO A 203 -12.90 -16.05 4.84
N LEU A 204 -12.25 -15.53 3.80
CA LEU A 204 -12.74 -15.63 2.43
C LEU A 204 -12.81 -17.11 1.99
N LEU A 205 -11.73 -17.85 2.22
CA LEU A 205 -11.69 -19.27 1.90
C LEU A 205 -12.71 -20.06 2.71
N ASP A 206 -12.85 -19.79 4.01
CA ASP A 206 -13.84 -20.42 4.88
C ASP A 206 -15.27 -20.17 4.35
N THR A 207 -15.60 -18.94 3.92
CA THR A 207 -16.91 -18.60 3.37
C THR A 207 -17.25 -19.38 2.10
N TYR A 208 -16.29 -19.50 1.16
CA TYR A 208 -16.58 -20.14 -0.13
C TYR A 208 -16.33 -21.65 -0.14
N THR A 209 -15.85 -22.21 0.97
CA THR A 209 -15.76 -23.67 1.17
C THR A 209 -16.82 -24.20 2.14
N GLU A 210 -17.77 -23.36 2.59
CA GLU A 210 -18.94 -23.84 3.33
C GLU A 210 -19.83 -24.70 2.40
N PRO A 211 -20.36 -25.88 2.81
CA PRO A 211 -20.44 -26.41 4.17
C PRO A 211 -19.24 -27.32 4.57
N TYR A 212 -18.13 -27.30 3.87
CA TYR A 212 -16.99 -28.17 4.07
C TYR A 212 -15.94 -27.58 5.02
N HIS A 213 -16.37 -26.93 6.11
CA HIS A 213 -15.49 -26.25 7.09
C HIS A 213 -14.84 -27.20 8.10
N ASP A 214 -15.38 -28.43 8.27
CA ASP A 214 -14.79 -29.44 9.12
C ASP A 214 -13.67 -30.21 8.41
N SER A 215 -12.96 -31.07 9.16
CA SER A 215 -11.99 -31.99 8.57
C SER A 215 -12.71 -33.12 7.82
N ILE A 216 -12.54 -33.16 6.51
CA ILE A 216 -13.20 -34.09 5.61
C ILE A 216 -12.19 -34.80 4.70
N ASP A 217 -12.61 -35.92 4.10
CA ASP A 217 -11.94 -36.49 2.93
C ASP A 217 -12.37 -35.72 1.67
N PHE A 218 -11.41 -35.16 0.95
CA PHE A 218 -11.68 -34.35 -0.24
C PHE A 218 -12.21 -35.15 -1.43
N ASN A 219 -12.14 -36.49 -1.38
CA ASN A 219 -12.85 -37.37 -2.32
C ASN A 219 -14.37 -37.30 -2.15
N ARG A 220 -14.88 -36.76 -1.04
CA ARG A 220 -16.30 -36.60 -0.76
C ARG A 220 -16.88 -35.24 -1.22
N LEU A 221 -16.04 -34.38 -1.76
CA LEU A 221 -16.53 -33.15 -2.39
C LEU A 221 -17.34 -33.46 -3.65
N PRO A 222 -18.22 -32.58 -4.12
CA PRO A 222 -18.95 -32.75 -5.39
C PRO A 222 -18.04 -33.13 -6.56
N ILE A 223 -16.81 -32.59 -6.56
CA ILE A 223 -15.72 -33.04 -7.44
C ILE A 223 -14.54 -33.42 -6.53
N PRO A 224 -14.05 -34.70 -6.55
CA PRO A 224 -12.85 -35.11 -5.85
C PRO A 224 -11.67 -34.15 -6.10
N PHE A 225 -11.02 -33.70 -5.02
CA PHE A 225 -10.02 -32.66 -5.04
C PHE A 225 -8.74 -33.05 -4.31
N ALA A 226 -7.60 -32.55 -4.81
CA ALA A 226 -6.35 -32.52 -4.08
C ALA A 226 -5.58 -31.22 -4.36
N CYS A 227 -4.83 -30.74 -3.37
CA CYS A 227 -3.92 -29.62 -3.57
C CYS A 227 -2.55 -29.89 -2.96
N VAL A 228 -1.55 -29.26 -3.56
CA VAL A 228 -0.15 -29.49 -3.24
C VAL A 228 0.41 -28.37 -2.39
N ALA A 229 1.15 -28.74 -1.34
CA ALA A 229 2.03 -27.87 -0.57
C ALA A 229 3.44 -28.45 -0.52
N THR A 230 4.40 -27.70 -0.05
CA THR A 230 5.78 -28.14 0.20
C THR A 230 6.07 -28.11 1.69
N ASN A 231 6.56 -29.21 2.25
CA ASN A 231 7.04 -29.26 3.62
C ASN A 231 8.50 -28.77 3.68
N LEU A 232 8.76 -27.67 4.35
CA LEU A 232 10.13 -27.12 4.47
C LEU A 232 11.05 -27.89 5.42
N VAL A 233 10.51 -28.82 6.24
CA VAL A 233 11.33 -29.58 7.19
C VAL A 233 12.24 -30.57 6.47
N ASP A 234 11.70 -31.24 5.45
CA ASP A 234 12.40 -32.24 4.65
C ASP A 234 12.40 -31.92 3.14
N TYR A 235 11.80 -30.81 2.78
CA TYR A 235 11.65 -30.33 1.41
C TYR A 235 10.83 -31.29 0.52
N SER A 236 9.94 -32.08 1.14
CA SER A 236 9.05 -33.02 0.43
C SER A 236 7.80 -32.30 -0.13
N GLU A 237 7.23 -32.94 -1.15
CA GLU A 237 5.89 -32.64 -1.62
C GLU A 237 4.87 -33.15 -0.60
N TYR A 238 3.87 -32.34 -0.26
CA TYR A 238 2.76 -32.74 0.58
C TYR A 238 1.44 -32.53 -0.15
N VAL A 239 0.76 -33.64 -0.45
CA VAL A 239 -0.53 -33.60 -1.15
C VAL A 239 -1.65 -33.71 -0.12
N PHE A 240 -2.52 -32.73 -0.09
CA PHE A 240 -3.72 -32.76 0.73
C PHE A 240 -4.83 -33.51 0.01
N HIS A 241 -5.26 -34.63 0.58
CA HIS A 241 -6.46 -35.39 0.21
C HIS A 241 -7.55 -35.30 1.27
N SER A 242 -7.27 -34.73 2.42
CA SER A 242 -8.18 -34.61 3.56
C SER A 242 -7.75 -33.49 4.48
N GLY A 243 -8.62 -33.13 5.42
CA GLY A 243 -8.41 -32.09 6.41
C GLY A 243 -9.43 -30.94 6.25
N VAL A 244 -9.14 -29.81 6.83
CA VAL A 244 -9.93 -28.59 6.64
C VAL A 244 -9.55 -27.97 5.29
N LEU A 245 -10.48 -27.95 4.35
CA LEU A 245 -10.24 -27.58 2.95
C LEU A 245 -9.64 -26.18 2.79
N SER A 246 -10.21 -25.19 3.46
CA SER A 246 -9.70 -23.82 3.42
C SER A 246 -8.27 -23.69 3.94
N ARG A 247 -7.88 -24.48 4.96
CA ARG A 247 -6.50 -24.51 5.48
C ARG A 247 -5.53 -25.21 4.53
N ALA A 248 -5.97 -26.25 3.85
CA ALA A 248 -5.18 -26.92 2.81
C ALA A 248 -4.88 -25.95 1.65
N MET A 249 -5.90 -25.25 1.16
CA MET A 249 -5.77 -24.21 0.13
C MET A 249 -4.86 -23.07 0.61
N ARG A 250 -5.01 -22.63 1.88
CA ARG A 250 -4.15 -21.59 2.48
C ARG A 250 -2.69 -22.05 2.57
N ALA A 251 -2.41 -23.32 2.86
CA ALA A 251 -1.06 -23.86 2.87
C ALA A 251 -0.48 -23.89 1.46
N SER A 252 -1.27 -24.34 0.47
CA SER A 252 -0.86 -24.42 -0.94
C SER A 252 -0.49 -23.08 -1.55
N MET A 253 -1.03 -21.95 -1.05
CA MET A 253 -0.72 -20.59 -1.53
C MET A 253 0.31 -19.84 -0.70
N ALA A 254 0.93 -20.47 0.29
CA ALA A 254 1.82 -19.79 1.24
C ALA A 254 3.21 -19.52 0.63
N ILE A 255 3.32 -18.58 -0.29
CA ILE A 255 4.58 -18.18 -0.94
C ILE A 255 5.60 -17.76 0.13
N PRO A 256 6.79 -18.42 0.21
CA PRO A 256 7.82 -18.08 1.17
C PRO A 256 8.26 -16.60 1.08
N GLY A 257 8.45 -15.95 2.22
CA GLY A 257 8.80 -14.53 2.27
C GLY A 257 7.61 -13.57 2.06
N VAL A 258 6.48 -14.05 1.53
CA VAL A 258 5.24 -13.26 1.39
C VAL A 258 4.25 -13.67 2.47
N PHE A 259 3.80 -14.92 2.42
CA PHE A 259 2.85 -15.44 3.40
C PHE A 259 3.53 -16.28 4.49
N SER A 260 2.97 -16.20 5.69
CA SER A 260 3.40 -17.08 6.79
C SER A 260 3.11 -18.54 6.46
N PRO A 261 4.07 -19.46 6.71
CA PRO A 261 3.88 -20.90 6.54
C PRO A 261 2.73 -21.42 7.41
N VAL A 262 2.04 -22.43 6.94
CA VAL A 262 1.06 -23.17 7.74
C VAL A 262 1.76 -24.27 8.50
N ARG A 263 1.66 -24.25 9.84
CA ARG A 263 2.28 -25.25 10.72
C ARG A 263 1.23 -26.27 11.20
N THR A 264 1.47 -27.53 10.95
CA THR A 264 0.56 -28.60 11.35
C THR A 264 1.32 -29.93 11.46
N GLY A 265 1.03 -30.73 12.49
CA GLY A 265 1.60 -32.08 12.65
C GLY A 265 3.13 -32.16 12.59
N GLY A 266 3.86 -31.15 13.09
CA GLY A 266 5.32 -31.08 13.00
C GLY A 266 5.87 -30.61 11.65
N MET A 267 5.02 -30.36 10.66
CA MET A 267 5.37 -29.87 9.33
C MET A 267 5.33 -28.34 9.27
N VAL A 268 6.10 -27.77 8.36
CA VAL A 268 6.11 -26.35 8.00
C VAL A 268 5.77 -26.23 6.53
N LEU A 269 4.49 -26.03 6.24
CA LEU A 269 3.95 -26.07 4.89
C LEU A 269 3.95 -24.70 4.23
N VAL A 270 4.46 -24.65 3.02
CA VAL A 270 4.51 -23.48 2.14
C VAL A 270 3.94 -23.82 0.76
N ASP A 271 3.92 -22.82 -0.13
CA ASP A 271 3.41 -22.96 -1.50
C ASP A 271 3.96 -24.21 -2.20
N GLY A 272 3.05 -24.97 -2.80
CA GLY A 272 3.38 -26.21 -3.50
C GLY A 272 4.21 -26.01 -4.76
N GLY A 273 4.20 -24.78 -5.31
CA GLY A 273 4.99 -24.40 -6.46
C GLY A 273 6.51 -24.56 -6.31
N LEU A 274 7.01 -24.80 -5.09
CA LEU A 274 8.40 -25.18 -4.83
C LEU A 274 8.74 -26.60 -5.26
N ARG A 275 7.79 -27.51 -5.30
CA ARG A 275 8.01 -28.95 -5.60
C ARG A 275 7.19 -29.43 -6.79
N ASN A 276 5.91 -29.06 -6.86
CA ASN A 276 5.00 -29.48 -7.91
C ASN A 276 3.99 -28.38 -8.22
N ASN A 277 4.37 -27.50 -9.17
CA ASN A 277 3.52 -26.38 -9.55
C ASN A 277 2.40 -26.75 -10.54
N PHE A 278 2.45 -27.96 -11.14
CA PHE A 278 1.50 -28.45 -12.13
C PHE A 278 1.17 -29.92 -11.85
N PRO A 279 0.30 -30.23 -10.84
CA PRO A 279 0.16 -31.55 -10.23
C PRO A 279 -0.66 -32.53 -11.07
N VAL A 280 -0.17 -32.86 -12.28
CA VAL A 280 -0.78 -33.84 -13.21
C VAL A 280 -0.64 -35.26 -12.71
N ASP A 281 0.51 -35.59 -12.17
CA ASP A 281 0.79 -36.88 -11.53
C ASP A 281 -0.22 -37.17 -10.41
N VAL A 282 -0.52 -36.20 -9.55
CA VAL A 282 -1.53 -36.34 -8.48
C VAL A 282 -2.92 -36.65 -9.08
N ALA A 283 -3.32 -35.99 -10.16
CA ALA A 283 -4.59 -36.27 -10.82
C ALA A 283 -4.61 -37.69 -11.41
N ARG A 284 -3.48 -38.17 -11.95
CA ARG A 284 -3.33 -39.55 -12.41
C ARG A 284 -3.45 -40.56 -11.25
N GLU A 285 -2.81 -40.30 -10.13
CA GLU A 285 -2.90 -41.12 -8.91
C GLU A 285 -4.33 -41.18 -8.36
N MET A 286 -5.11 -40.08 -8.51
CA MET A 286 -6.55 -40.06 -8.18
C MET A 286 -7.41 -40.80 -9.22
N GLY A 287 -6.81 -41.39 -10.24
CA GLY A 287 -7.44 -42.27 -11.23
C GLY A 287 -8.00 -41.54 -12.45
N ALA A 288 -7.52 -40.33 -12.77
CA ALA A 288 -7.89 -39.65 -14.01
C ALA A 288 -7.27 -40.35 -15.24
N ASP A 289 -8.10 -40.76 -16.18
CA ASP A 289 -7.69 -41.42 -17.43
C ASP A 289 -7.32 -40.42 -18.52
N PHE A 290 -7.96 -39.25 -18.49
CA PHE A 290 -7.71 -38.15 -19.40
C PHE A 290 -7.49 -36.86 -18.61
N ILE A 291 -6.41 -36.16 -18.90
CA ILE A 291 -6.03 -34.94 -18.19
C ILE A 291 -6.12 -33.69 -19.08
N ILE A 292 -6.91 -32.73 -18.66
CA ILE A 292 -6.90 -31.36 -19.17
C ILE A 292 -6.03 -30.54 -18.22
N GLY A 293 -4.81 -30.22 -18.65
CA GLY A 293 -3.87 -29.43 -17.88
C GLY A 293 -3.93 -27.95 -18.28
N VAL A 294 -4.19 -27.07 -17.32
CA VAL A 294 -4.27 -25.64 -17.54
C VAL A 294 -3.06 -24.95 -16.92
N ASP A 295 -2.28 -24.29 -17.75
CA ASP A 295 -0.98 -23.76 -17.40
C ASP A 295 -0.88 -22.24 -17.69
N VAL A 296 -0.38 -21.49 -16.69
CA VAL A 296 -0.12 -20.05 -16.75
C VAL A 296 1.36 -19.71 -16.49
N GLN A 297 2.23 -20.72 -16.52
CA GLN A 297 3.65 -20.54 -16.26
C GLN A 297 4.29 -19.85 -17.47
N GLU A 298 5.24 -18.99 -17.22
CA GLU A 298 6.05 -18.33 -18.26
C GLU A 298 7.39 -19.06 -18.38
N ALA A 299 8.02 -18.92 -19.53
CA ALA A 299 9.40 -19.32 -19.74
C ALA A 299 10.34 -18.61 -18.73
N GLU A 300 11.52 -19.16 -18.54
CA GLU A 300 12.54 -18.56 -17.66
C GLU A 300 12.82 -17.11 -18.08
N LYS A 301 12.93 -16.24 -17.08
CA LYS A 301 13.22 -14.82 -17.27
C LYS A 301 14.64 -14.60 -17.74
N SER A 302 14.82 -13.63 -18.62
CA SER A 302 16.12 -13.16 -19.05
C SER A 302 16.84 -12.39 -17.93
N ALA A 303 18.16 -12.17 -18.09
CA ALA A 303 18.95 -11.42 -17.11
C ALA A 303 18.38 -10.00 -16.84
N ASP A 304 17.84 -9.34 -17.87
CA ASP A 304 17.28 -8.00 -17.77
C ASP A 304 15.95 -7.95 -17.01
N GLU A 305 15.25 -9.06 -16.88
CA GLU A 305 13.98 -9.19 -16.17
C GLU A 305 14.19 -9.60 -14.70
N LEU A 306 15.38 -10.05 -14.31
CA LEU A 306 15.76 -10.43 -12.95
C LEU A 306 16.28 -9.24 -12.12
N ASN A 307 15.51 -8.16 -12.10
CA ASN A 307 15.89 -6.87 -11.51
C ASN A 307 15.30 -6.62 -10.10
N SER A 308 14.59 -7.58 -9.52
CA SER A 308 14.01 -7.46 -8.19
C SER A 308 14.18 -8.76 -7.38
N THR A 309 14.26 -8.62 -6.03
CA THR A 309 14.33 -9.79 -5.13
C THR A 309 13.18 -10.77 -5.36
N MET A 310 11.98 -10.26 -5.66
CA MET A 310 10.82 -11.10 -5.94
C MET A 310 10.98 -11.84 -7.28
N SER A 311 11.48 -11.20 -8.34
CA SER A 311 11.71 -11.85 -9.63
C SER A 311 12.78 -12.94 -9.53
N ILE A 312 13.84 -12.70 -8.76
CA ILE A 312 14.89 -13.69 -8.48
C ILE A 312 14.33 -14.87 -7.67
N LEU A 313 13.56 -14.58 -6.61
CA LEU A 313 12.92 -15.62 -5.80
C LEU A 313 12.01 -16.50 -6.66
N MET A 314 11.13 -15.90 -7.45
CA MET A 314 10.20 -16.64 -8.33
C MET A 314 10.94 -17.46 -9.41
N GLN A 315 12.07 -16.96 -9.93
CA GLN A 315 12.91 -17.72 -10.85
C GLN A 315 13.56 -18.95 -10.19
N LEU A 316 14.09 -18.77 -8.96
CA LEU A 316 14.65 -19.88 -8.18
C LEU A 316 13.59 -20.96 -7.87
N LEU A 317 12.37 -20.53 -7.52
CA LEU A 317 11.24 -21.42 -7.28
C LEU A 317 10.87 -22.20 -8.54
N GLY A 318 10.75 -21.53 -9.68
CA GLY A 318 10.44 -22.15 -10.98
C GLY A 318 11.50 -23.13 -11.43
N HIS A 319 12.78 -22.80 -11.25
CA HIS A 319 13.88 -23.68 -11.66
C HIS A 319 13.91 -25.02 -10.89
N ASN A 320 13.60 -24.98 -9.58
CA ASN A 320 13.55 -26.19 -8.75
C ASN A 320 12.47 -27.19 -9.17
N CYS A 321 11.41 -26.74 -9.86
CA CYS A 321 10.29 -27.58 -10.29
C CYS A 321 10.37 -27.98 -11.76
N LYS A 322 11.39 -27.56 -12.49
CA LYS A 322 11.46 -27.73 -13.95
C LYS A 322 11.34 -29.21 -14.40
N ASN A 323 12.11 -30.10 -13.81
CA ASN A 323 12.08 -31.54 -14.16
C ASN A 323 10.69 -32.13 -13.88
N LYS A 324 10.11 -31.82 -12.74
CA LYS A 324 8.77 -32.28 -12.36
C LYS A 324 7.69 -31.74 -13.28
N TYR A 325 7.81 -30.49 -13.68
CA TYR A 325 6.91 -29.86 -14.65
C TYR A 325 6.99 -30.55 -16.02
N GLU A 326 8.20 -30.84 -16.53
CA GLU A 326 8.37 -31.53 -17.81
C GLU A 326 7.81 -32.98 -17.79
N GLU A 327 7.96 -33.70 -16.66
CA GLU A 327 7.33 -34.98 -16.46
C GLU A 327 5.81 -34.87 -16.48
N ASN A 328 5.25 -33.95 -15.75
CA ASN A 328 3.81 -33.71 -15.68
C ASN A 328 3.22 -33.26 -17.01
N LEU A 329 3.97 -32.47 -17.78
CA LEU A 329 3.57 -32.07 -19.12
C LEU A 329 3.42 -33.29 -20.06
N ARG A 330 4.32 -34.28 -19.96
CA ARG A 330 4.24 -35.53 -20.75
C ARG A 330 3.03 -36.42 -20.35
N LEU A 331 2.55 -36.30 -19.11
CA LEU A 331 1.38 -37.02 -18.61
C LEU A 331 0.05 -36.30 -18.97
N THR A 332 0.09 -35.12 -19.54
CA THR A 332 -1.07 -34.30 -19.91
C THR A 332 -1.59 -34.71 -21.29
N ASP A 333 -2.90 -34.97 -21.43
CA ASP A 333 -3.50 -35.34 -22.71
C ASP A 333 -3.91 -34.11 -23.54
N LEU A 334 -4.48 -33.10 -22.88
CA LEU A 334 -4.81 -31.81 -23.47
C LEU A 334 -4.16 -30.70 -22.63
N HIS A 335 -3.17 -30.02 -23.21
CA HIS A 335 -2.46 -28.94 -22.56
C HIS A 335 -2.99 -27.58 -23.07
N ILE A 336 -3.54 -26.79 -22.14
CA ILE A 336 -4.04 -25.43 -22.42
C ILE A 336 -3.08 -24.44 -21.76
N HIS A 337 -2.17 -23.88 -22.55
CA HIS A 337 -1.18 -22.90 -22.08
C HIS A 337 -1.64 -21.50 -22.37
N ILE A 338 -1.89 -20.70 -21.30
CA ILE A 338 -2.42 -19.34 -21.41
C ILE A 338 -1.27 -18.34 -21.43
N ASP A 339 -1.17 -17.54 -22.47
CA ASP A 339 -0.21 -16.42 -22.52
C ASP A 339 -0.56 -15.34 -21.49
N THR A 340 0.25 -15.26 -20.44
CA THR A 340 0.11 -14.28 -19.38
C THR A 340 1.09 -13.11 -19.49
N LYS A 341 1.75 -12.95 -20.62
CA LYS A 341 2.75 -11.90 -20.86
C LYS A 341 2.21 -10.50 -20.53
N GLY A 342 3.01 -9.74 -19.80
CA GLY A 342 2.66 -8.41 -19.30
C GLY A 342 1.99 -8.40 -17.93
N TYR A 343 1.76 -9.58 -17.30
CA TYR A 343 1.20 -9.71 -15.96
C TYR A 343 2.13 -10.51 -15.05
N THR A 344 2.11 -10.17 -13.76
CA THR A 344 2.89 -10.81 -12.72
C THR A 344 1.98 -11.55 -11.72
N ALA A 345 2.56 -12.33 -10.82
CA ALA A 345 1.82 -12.97 -9.71
C ALA A 345 1.08 -11.96 -8.79
N ALA A 346 1.42 -10.67 -8.85
CA ALA A 346 0.79 -9.61 -8.06
C ALA A 346 -0.20 -8.72 -8.86
N SER A 347 -0.53 -9.08 -10.10
CA SER A 347 -1.39 -8.27 -10.99
C SER A 347 -2.88 -8.45 -10.70
N PHE A 348 -3.33 -8.04 -9.53
CA PHE A 348 -4.72 -8.17 -9.05
C PHE A 348 -5.60 -6.94 -9.36
N SER A 349 -5.26 -6.07 -10.30
CA SER A 349 -6.15 -4.99 -10.71
C SER A 349 -7.37 -5.53 -11.47
N THR A 350 -8.51 -4.86 -11.40
CA THR A 350 -9.73 -5.27 -12.12
C THR A 350 -9.46 -5.47 -13.61
N ALA A 351 -8.74 -4.55 -14.25
CA ALA A 351 -8.37 -4.66 -15.67
C ALA A 351 -7.48 -5.87 -15.97
N ALA A 352 -6.57 -6.22 -15.05
CA ALA A 352 -5.73 -7.41 -15.18
C ALA A 352 -6.57 -8.68 -15.05
N ILE A 353 -7.46 -8.75 -14.05
CA ILE A 353 -8.39 -9.86 -13.85
C ILE A 353 -9.26 -10.06 -15.09
N ASP A 354 -9.87 -8.99 -15.60
CA ASP A 354 -10.68 -9.02 -16.81
C ASP A 354 -9.92 -9.60 -18.01
N THR A 355 -8.69 -9.13 -18.21
CA THR A 355 -7.86 -9.58 -19.33
C THR A 355 -7.41 -11.02 -19.16
N LEU A 356 -7.01 -11.43 -17.94
CA LEU A 356 -6.54 -12.79 -17.67
C LEU A 356 -7.67 -13.82 -17.85
N ILE A 357 -8.86 -13.56 -17.31
CA ILE A 357 -10.02 -14.44 -17.50
C ILE A 357 -10.36 -14.55 -18.99
N ARG A 358 -10.41 -13.43 -19.71
CA ARG A 358 -10.67 -13.41 -21.16
C ARG A 358 -9.61 -14.20 -21.94
N ARG A 359 -8.31 -14.04 -21.62
CA ARG A 359 -7.25 -14.83 -22.25
C ARG A 359 -7.41 -16.32 -21.99
N GLY A 360 -7.86 -16.71 -20.77
CA GLY A 360 -8.21 -18.09 -20.46
C GLY A 360 -9.35 -18.62 -21.32
N GLU A 361 -10.41 -17.85 -21.50
CA GLU A 361 -11.52 -18.20 -22.41
C GLU A 361 -11.05 -18.32 -23.86
N GLU A 362 -10.30 -17.32 -24.36
CA GLU A 362 -9.78 -17.30 -25.73
C GLU A 362 -8.86 -18.48 -26.02
N GLU A 363 -7.97 -18.84 -25.08
CA GLU A 363 -7.08 -19.97 -25.25
C GLU A 363 -7.83 -21.31 -25.26
N ALA A 364 -8.74 -21.51 -24.31
CA ALA A 364 -9.57 -22.70 -24.27
C ALA A 364 -10.47 -22.86 -25.50
N MET A 365 -10.95 -21.76 -26.06
CA MET A 365 -11.73 -21.77 -27.31
C MET A 365 -10.94 -22.24 -28.53
N LYS A 366 -9.61 -22.07 -28.56
CA LYS A 366 -8.78 -22.65 -29.64
C LYS A 366 -8.82 -24.17 -29.65
N HIS A 367 -9.09 -24.78 -28.49
CA HIS A 367 -9.21 -26.23 -28.29
C HIS A 367 -10.67 -26.73 -28.37
N TRP A 368 -11.59 -25.90 -28.87
CA TRP A 368 -13.03 -26.21 -28.89
C TRP A 368 -13.35 -27.54 -29.57
N ASP A 369 -12.77 -27.81 -30.74
CA ASP A 369 -13.00 -29.03 -31.51
C ASP A 369 -12.53 -30.27 -30.76
N GLN A 370 -11.44 -30.19 -30.04
CA GLN A 370 -10.92 -31.26 -29.17
C GLN A 370 -11.84 -31.51 -27.99
N LEU A 371 -12.38 -30.44 -27.36
CA LEU A 371 -13.34 -30.55 -26.26
C LEU A 371 -14.66 -31.15 -26.75
N VAL A 372 -15.14 -30.76 -27.92
CA VAL A 372 -16.32 -31.36 -28.53
C VAL A 372 -16.10 -32.84 -28.85
N ALA A 373 -14.97 -33.21 -29.45
CA ALA A 373 -14.63 -34.60 -29.71
C ALA A 373 -14.53 -35.46 -28.42
N LEU A 374 -13.95 -34.86 -27.34
CA LEU A 374 -13.92 -35.50 -26.01
C LEU A 374 -15.34 -35.75 -25.47
N ARG A 375 -16.21 -34.72 -25.50
CA ARG A 375 -17.61 -34.85 -25.10
C ARG A 375 -18.34 -35.96 -25.89
N GLU A 376 -18.18 -35.97 -27.21
CA GLU A 376 -18.81 -36.96 -28.08
C GLU A 376 -18.31 -38.37 -27.80
N SER A 377 -17.00 -38.53 -27.54
CA SER A 377 -16.44 -39.82 -27.13
C SER A 377 -17.04 -40.37 -25.83
N LEU A 378 -17.52 -39.46 -24.94
CA LEU A 378 -18.18 -39.80 -23.69
C LEU A 378 -19.68 -40.10 -23.88
N GLY A 379 -20.23 -39.93 -25.09
CA GLY A 379 -21.66 -40.12 -25.36
C GLY A 379 -22.56 -39.03 -24.76
N ILE A 380 -22.01 -37.87 -24.42
CA ILE A 380 -22.76 -36.73 -23.80
C ILE A 380 -23.41 -35.90 -24.88
N PRO A 381 -24.76 -35.72 -24.86
CA PRO A 381 -25.45 -34.88 -25.85
C PRO A 381 -25.11 -33.40 -25.69
N ALA A 382 -25.26 -32.62 -26.78
CA ALA A 382 -24.99 -31.18 -26.75
C ALA A 382 -25.93 -30.45 -25.77
N VAL A 383 -25.33 -29.67 -24.85
CA VAL A 383 -26.05 -28.88 -23.84
C VAL A 383 -26.67 -27.64 -24.48
N ARG A 384 -27.99 -27.41 -24.30
CA ARG A 384 -28.61 -26.12 -24.58
C ARG A 384 -28.28 -25.17 -23.42
N SER A 385 -27.58 -24.09 -23.69
CA SER A 385 -27.19 -23.08 -22.71
C SER A 385 -28.41 -22.40 -22.08
N MET A 386 -28.53 -22.50 -20.74
CA MET A 386 -29.38 -21.62 -19.93
C MET A 386 -28.45 -20.67 -19.15
N GLU A 387 -28.56 -19.38 -19.42
CA GLU A 387 -27.96 -18.33 -18.59
C GLU A 387 -28.76 -18.21 -17.28
N GLN A 388 -28.07 -18.38 -16.14
CA GLN A 388 -28.62 -18.06 -14.84
C GLN A 388 -27.83 -16.88 -14.24
N GLN A 389 -28.57 -15.87 -13.73
CA GLN A 389 -28.01 -14.74 -13.02
C GLN A 389 -27.63 -15.12 -11.58
N PRO A 390 -26.52 -14.61 -11.02
CA PRO A 390 -26.09 -14.92 -9.67
C PRO A 390 -26.92 -14.18 -8.61
N ALA A 391 -27.13 -14.84 -7.46
CA ALA A 391 -27.80 -14.28 -6.29
C ALA A 391 -26.84 -13.42 -5.44
N PRO A 392 -27.32 -12.38 -4.75
CA PRO A 392 -26.50 -11.53 -3.90
C PRO A 392 -26.17 -12.21 -2.56
N VAL A 393 -24.92 -12.04 -2.10
CA VAL A 393 -24.41 -12.58 -0.83
C VAL A 393 -24.43 -11.50 0.25
N ASP A 394 -25.12 -11.77 1.36
CA ASP A 394 -25.17 -10.89 2.55
C ASP A 394 -23.86 -10.97 3.37
N LYS A 395 -23.45 -9.82 3.90
CA LYS A 395 -22.22 -9.68 4.71
C LYS A 395 -22.53 -9.82 6.21
N PRO A 396 -21.79 -10.61 6.99
CA PRO A 396 -21.95 -10.66 8.44
C PRO A 396 -21.31 -9.44 9.15
N SER A 397 -21.98 -8.96 10.20
CA SER A 397 -21.50 -7.88 11.08
C SER A 397 -20.69 -8.45 12.26
N SER A 398 -19.57 -7.78 12.64
CA SER A 398 -18.76 -8.19 13.79
C SER A 398 -18.31 -7.03 14.66
N ALA A 399 -18.13 -7.31 15.95
CA ALA A 399 -17.76 -6.39 17.02
C ALA A 399 -16.30 -5.90 16.94
N LEU A 400 -16.02 -4.73 17.54
CA LEU A 400 -14.71 -4.07 17.65
C LEU A 400 -13.64 -4.98 18.29
N ALA A 401 -12.48 -5.08 17.64
CA ALA A 401 -11.34 -5.86 18.13
C ALA A 401 -10.41 -5.01 19.02
N VAL A 402 -10.10 -5.52 20.21
CA VAL A 402 -9.10 -4.95 21.12
C VAL A 402 -7.73 -5.54 20.78
N ILE A 403 -6.72 -4.68 20.61
CA ILE A 403 -5.35 -5.10 20.33
C ILE A 403 -4.75 -5.73 21.59
N THR A 404 -4.34 -6.99 21.49
CA THR A 404 -3.86 -7.77 22.64
C THR A 404 -2.40 -8.22 22.53
N ASN A 405 -1.74 -7.96 21.41
CA ASN A 405 -0.39 -8.47 21.12
C ASN A 405 0.56 -7.32 20.73
N PRO A 406 1.85 -7.38 21.16
CA PRO A 406 2.85 -6.43 20.72
C PRO A 406 2.96 -6.36 19.20
N SER A 407 3.17 -5.16 18.66
CA SER A 407 3.34 -4.96 17.23
C SER A 407 4.50 -4.01 16.90
N ILE A 408 5.12 -4.21 15.75
CA ILE A 408 6.08 -3.28 15.15
C ILE A 408 5.57 -2.93 13.77
N SER A 409 5.48 -1.63 13.50
CA SER A 409 5.03 -1.08 12.22
C SER A 409 6.13 -0.24 11.59
N MET A 410 6.23 -0.26 10.27
CA MET A 410 7.23 0.50 9.52
C MET A 410 6.58 1.27 8.38
N GLY A 411 6.97 2.54 8.24
CA GLY A 411 6.59 3.45 7.17
C GLY A 411 7.82 3.97 6.43
N VAL A 412 7.69 4.18 5.14
CA VAL A 412 8.70 4.84 4.32
C VAL A 412 8.02 5.86 3.45
N ARG A 413 8.65 7.03 3.32
CA ARG A 413 8.22 8.09 2.42
C ARG A 413 9.41 8.63 1.65
N PHE A 414 9.19 8.90 0.39
CA PHE A 414 10.10 9.61 -0.48
C PHE A 414 9.33 10.73 -1.16
N ASP A 415 9.72 11.98 -0.94
CA ASP A 415 9.12 13.13 -1.59
C ASP A 415 10.18 14.17 -2.02
N SER A 416 9.77 15.09 -2.88
CA SER A 416 10.68 16.11 -3.45
C SER A 416 11.13 17.18 -2.47
N GLU A 417 10.58 17.23 -1.25
CA GLU A 417 10.90 18.26 -0.25
C GLU A 417 11.77 17.70 0.89
N GLU A 418 11.47 16.51 1.37
CA GLU A 418 12.20 15.86 2.47
C GLU A 418 13.20 14.81 2.00
N MET A 419 13.12 14.39 0.73
CA MET A 419 13.89 13.32 0.11
C MET A 419 13.48 11.93 0.63
N VAL A 420 13.96 11.51 1.80
CA VAL A 420 13.65 10.21 2.41
C VAL A 420 13.28 10.40 3.87
N ALA A 421 12.19 9.81 4.28
CA ALA A 421 11.82 9.65 5.69
C ALA A 421 11.44 8.20 5.98
N LEU A 422 11.92 7.68 7.10
CA LEU A 422 11.60 6.35 7.63
C LEU A 422 10.90 6.54 8.97
N GLN A 423 9.80 5.85 9.19
CA GLN A 423 9.13 5.85 10.48
C GLN A 423 8.95 4.41 10.97
N ALA A 424 9.34 4.17 12.22
CA ALA A 424 9.10 2.94 12.94
C ALA A 424 8.22 3.21 14.14
N ASN A 425 7.29 2.31 14.40
CA ASN A 425 6.39 2.36 15.54
C ASN A 425 6.37 1.00 16.23
N ALA A 426 6.52 0.99 17.55
CA ALA A 426 6.40 -0.21 18.37
C ALA A 426 5.26 -0.01 19.37
N GLU A 427 4.32 -0.93 19.41
CA GLU A 427 3.19 -0.94 20.34
C GLU A 427 3.33 -2.12 21.28
N LEU A 428 3.35 -1.81 22.58
CA LEU A 428 3.62 -2.75 23.66
C LEU A 428 2.43 -2.76 24.62
N PRO A 429 1.47 -3.68 24.47
CA PRO A 429 0.39 -3.83 25.42
C PRO A 429 0.93 -4.30 26.79
N LEU A 430 0.57 -3.59 27.83
CA LEU A 430 1.00 -3.85 29.20
C LEU A 430 -0.08 -4.62 29.96
N ARG A 431 0.31 -5.71 30.60
CA ARG A 431 -0.59 -6.54 31.42
C ARG A 431 -0.69 -5.99 32.83
N THR A 432 -1.46 -4.92 33.00
CA THR A 432 -1.74 -4.29 34.28
C THR A 432 -3.19 -4.56 34.71
N LYS A 433 -3.57 -4.13 35.92
CA LYS A 433 -4.97 -4.28 36.40
C LYS A 433 -5.97 -3.53 35.50
N LEU A 434 -5.57 -2.39 34.97
CA LEU A 434 -6.26 -1.69 33.90
C LEU A 434 -5.46 -1.92 32.61
N PRO A 435 -6.08 -2.32 31.49
CA PRO A 435 -5.38 -2.43 30.21
C PRO A 435 -4.65 -1.12 29.89
N ALA A 436 -3.39 -1.22 29.51
CA ALA A 436 -2.56 -0.08 29.13
C ALA A 436 -1.63 -0.49 28.00
N ASP A 437 -1.14 0.46 27.25
CA ASP A 437 -0.12 0.27 26.24
C ASP A 437 0.94 1.39 26.28
N LEU A 438 2.12 1.03 25.84
CA LEU A 438 3.22 1.94 25.55
C LEU A 438 3.47 1.90 24.04
N GLU A 439 3.32 3.04 23.39
CA GLU A 439 3.62 3.22 21.99
C GLU A 439 4.88 4.06 21.81
N LEU A 440 5.84 3.57 21.02
CA LEU A 440 7.09 4.24 20.74
C LEU A 440 7.17 4.49 19.24
N THR A 441 7.28 5.74 18.82
CA THR A 441 7.41 6.13 17.41
C THR A 441 8.72 6.86 17.20
N VAL A 442 9.49 6.44 16.20
CA VAL A 442 10.74 7.10 15.79
C VAL A 442 10.65 7.37 14.29
N ARG A 443 10.94 8.62 13.91
CA ARG A 443 11.05 9.06 12.52
C ARG A 443 12.49 9.51 12.26
N LEU A 444 13.07 8.98 11.20
CA LEU A 444 14.40 9.31 10.70
C LEU A 444 14.26 9.97 9.33
N GLY A 445 14.90 11.09 9.14
CA GLY A 445 14.86 11.88 7.91
C GLY A 445 15.46 13.26 8.14
N LYS A 446 15.19 14.21 7.26
CA LYS A 446 15.59 15.61 7.44
C LYS A 446 15.04 16.19 8.76
N ARG A 447 13.92 15.67 9.24
CA ARG A 447 13.27 16.03 10.51
C ARG A 447 13.21 14.80 11.39
N LEU A 448 14.08 14.76 12.41
CA LEU A 448 14.09 13.69 13.37
C LEU A 448 12.91 13.84 14.36
N MET A 449 12.23 12.76 14.68
CA MET A 449 11.22 12.72 15.73
C MET A 449 11.34 11.43 16.55
N ALA A 450 11.18 11.57 17.85
CA ALA A 450 10.96 10.45 18.76
C ALA A 450 9.76 10.77 19.65
N ARG A 451 8.80 9.84 19.74
CA ARG A 451 7.59 10.01 20.54
C ARG A 451 7.34 8.75 21.35
N ALA A 452 6.93 8.94 22.60
CA ALA A 452 6.49 7.90 23.49
C ALA A 452 5.10 8.27 24.04
N ASP A 453 4.14 7.38 23.83
CA ASP A 453 2.76 7.52 24.30
C ASP A 453 2.47 6.42 25.31
N PHE A 454 2.01 6.78 26.50
CA PHE A 454 1.50 5.86 27.50
C PHE A 454 0.00 6.08 27.64
N SER A 455 -0.78 5.08 27.25
CA SER A 455 -2.24 5.11 27.27
C SER A 455 -2.79 4.08 28.24
N VAL A 456 -3.86 4.44 28.95
CA VAL A 456 -4.63 3.54 29.80
C VAL A 456 -6.02 3.39 29.19
N HIS A 457 -6.55 2.17 29.16
CA HIS A 457 -7.84 1.84 28.55
C HIS A 457 -8.86 1.37 29.59
N PRO A 458 -9.47 2.28 30.37
CA PRO A 458 -10.53 1.90 31.32
C PRO A 458 -11.72 1.26 30.63
N VAL A 459 -12.05 1.76 29.42
CA VAL A 459 -13.03 1.20 28.48
C VAL A 459 -12.50 1.41 27.04
N SER A 460 -13.01 0.66 26.09
CA SER A 460 -12.48 0.59 24.71
C SER A 460 -12.47 1.91 23.92
N PHE A 461 -13.29 2.87 24.30
CA PHE A 461 -13.42 4.17 23.63
C PHE A 461 -12.85 5.35 24.42
N PHE A 462 -12.31 5.13 25.63
CA PHE A 462 -11.74 6.17 26.48
C PHE A 462 -10.31 5.81 26.88
N GLN A 463 -9.36 6.65 26.53
CA GLN A 463 -7.92 6.38 26.58
C GLN A 463 -7.13 7.59 27.10
N PRO A 464 -7.16 7.88 28.42
CA PRO A 464 -6.24 8.88 28.98
C PRO A 464 -4.81 8.57 28.58
N THR A 465 -4.13 9.57 28.02
CA THR A 465 -2.79 9.38 27.42
C THR A 465 -1.83 10.45 27.90
N VAL A 466 -0.61 10.05 28.22
CA VAL A 466 0.53 10.94 28.45
C VAL A 466 1.54 10.69 27.33
N SER A 467 1.93 11.75 26.65
CA SER A 467 2.87 11.67 25.54
C SER A 467 4.09 12.55 25.78
N TYR A 468 5.26 12.05 25.40
CA TYR A 468 6.47 12.87 25.23
C TYR A 468 6.91 12.84 23.77
N THR A 469 7.18 13.99 23.22
CA THR A 469 7.65 14.14 21.82
C THR A 469 8.91 14.98 21.77
N PHE A 470 9.94 14.43 21.15
CA PHE A 470 11.12 15.18 20.73
C PHE A 470 11.10 15.35 19.22
N ARG A 471 11.36 16.57 18.71
CA ARG A 471 11.53 16.86 17.30
C ARG A 471 12.76 17.73 17.09
N ASN A 472 13.56 17.40 16.09
CA ASN A 472 14.56 18.30 15.53
C ASN A 472 14.05 18.79 14.19
N ASN A 473 13.82 20.09 14.06
CA ASN A 473 13.24 20.75 12.91
C ASN A 473 14.30 21.59 12.21
N ASP A 474 14.54 21.33 10.92
CA ASP A 474 15.36 22.16 10.03
C ASP A 474 14.48 22.59 8.85
N MET A 475 14.10 23.86 8.83
CA MET A 475 13.02 24.35 7.97
C MET A 475 13.35 25.68 7.31
N ASP A 476 12.92 25.81 6.05
CA ASP A 476 12.96 27.03 5.27
C ASP A 476 11.55 27.63 5.17
N PHE A 477 11.44 28.89 5.57
CA PHE A 477 10.20 29.65 5.47
C PHE A 477 10.29 30.71 4.38
N TYR A 478 9.17 30.93 3.73
CA TYR A 478 9.08 31.78 2.56
C TYR A 478 8.05 32.90 2.78
N GLU A 479 8.27 34.02 2.15
CA GLU A 479 7.33 35.15 2.04
C GLU A 479 7.22 35.62 0.58
N ASN A 480 6.02 35.57 0.01
CA ASN A 480 5.75 35.90 -1.39
C ASN A 480 6.64 35.15 -2.40
N GLY A 481 6.95 33.87 -2.11
CA GLY A 481 7.76 32.98 -2.94
C GLY A 481 9.27 33.25 -2.88
N GLY A 482 9.73 34.14 -2.02
CA GLY A 482 11.13 34.36 -1.67
C GLY A 482 11.46 33.72 -0.34
N LYS A 483 12.65 33.09 -0.21
CA LYS A 483 13.10 32.54 1.07
C LYS A 483 13.32 33.65 2.06
N ALA A 484 12.54 33.69 3.14
CA ALA A 484 12.61 34.68 4.19
C ALA A 484 13.64 34.32 5.24
N CYS A 485 13.53 33.11 5.80
CA CYS A 485 14.46 32.61 6.82
C CYS A 485 14.62 31.10 6.79
N SER A 486 15.70 30.63 7.40
CA SER A 486 15.90 29.22 7.77
C SER A 486 15.99 29.12 9.28
N MET A 487 15.33 28.16 9.85
CA MET A 487 15.35 27.93 11.29
C MET A 487 15.63 26.46 11.61
N THR A 488 16.57 26.24 12.51
CA THR A 488 16.87 24.93 13.09
C THR A 488 16.63 25.00 14.58
N TYR A 489 15.73 24.16 15.09
CA TYR A 489 15.40 24.11 16.51
C TYR A 489 14.99 22.72 16.96
N ASN A 490 15.22 22.43 18.25
CA ASN A 490 14.64 21.30 18.91
C ASN A 490 13.32 21.68 19.56
N GLN A 491 12.37 20.76 19.54
CA GLN A 491 11.10 20.88 20.26
C GLN A 491 10.98 19.71 21.21
N HIS A 492 10.72 20.01 22.48
CA HIS A 492 10.36 19.04 23.53
C HIS A 492 8.91 19.29 23.90
N GLY A 493 8.04 18.31 23.68
CA GLY A 493 6.61 18.40 23.99
C GLY A 493 6.21 17.35 25.00
N VAL A 494 5.45 17.75 26.01
CA VAL A 494 4.72 16.85 26.91
C VAL A 494 3.24 17.15 26.79
N GLN A 495 2.46 16.14 26.41
CA GLN A 495 1.02 16.24 26.25
C GLN A 495 0.33 15.34 27.26
N LEU A 496 -0.66 15.88 27.95
CA LEU A 496 -1.54 15.16 28.86
C LEU A 496 -2.98 15.23 28.35
N SER A 497 -3.44 14.18 27.69
CA SER A 497 -4.82 14.05 27.19
C SER A 497 -5.67 13.31 28.23
N LEU A 498 -6.36 14.04 29.10
CA LEU A 498 -7.16 13.47 30.19
C LEU A 498 -8.48 12.89 29.70
N PHE A 499 -9.16 13.61 28.80
CA PHE A 499 -10.40 13.17 28.14
C PHE A 499 -10.08 12.88 26.70
N ASN A 500 -9.80 11.62 26.40
CA ASN A 500 -9.43 11.14 25.08
C ASN A 500 -10.41 10.04 24.68
N PHE A 501 -11.33 10.38 23.78
CA PHE A 501 -12.38 9.48 23.28
C PHE A 501 -12.11 9.18 21.82
N ASP A 502 -11.94 7.90 21.50
CA ASP A 502 -11.72 7.41 20.16
C ASP A 502 -12.83 6.43 19.75
N ILE A 503 -13.82 6.95 19.06
CA ILE A 503 -15.00 6.22 18.60
C ILE A 503 -14.96 6.18 17.09
N ARG A 504 -15.31 5.09 16.47
CA ARG A 504 -15.30 4.79 15.03
C ARG A 504 -14.91 5.95 14.06
N ASN A 505 -15.72 7.00 14.00
CA ASN A 505 -15.52 8.16 13.11
C ASN A 505 -15.19 9.45 13.85
N PHE A 506 -15.22 9.43 15.18
CA PHE A 506 -14.98 10.59 16.03
C PHE A 506 -13.77 10.37 16.93
N HIS A 507 -12.97 11.41 17.02
CA HIS A 507 -11.97 11.54 18.07
C HIS A 507 -12.18 12.88 18.77
N VAL A 508 -12.21 12.86 20.10
CA VAL A 508 -12.31 14.07 20.93
C VAL A 508 -11.28 13.97 22.02
N SER A 509 -10.42 14.97 22.12
CA SER A 509 -9.45 15.05 23.22
C SER A 509 -9.50 16.42 23.90
N ILE A 510 -9.38 16.39 25.23
CA ILE A 510 -9.21 17.57 26.07
C ILE A 510 -7.99 17.31 26.94
N GLY A 511 -7.06 18.24 26.92
CA GLY A 511 -5.80 18.07 27.63
C GLY A 511 -5.02 19.34 27.84
N ALA A 512 -3.79 19.16 28.23
CA ALA A 512 -2.81 20.23 28.38
C ALA A 512 -1.50 19.83 27.72
N ASP A 513 -0.87 20.77 27.04
CA ASP A 513 0.41 20.58 26.39
C ASP A 513 1.43 21.56 26.96
N TRP A 514 2.63 21.08 27.15
CA TRP A 514 3.81 21.88 27.38
C TRP A 514 4.78 21.65 26.24
N ASN A 515 5.22 22.71 25.57
CA ASN A 515 6.20 22.66 24.51
C ASN A 515 7.35 23.62 24.81
N TYR A 516 8.58 23.13 24.71
CA TYR A 516 9.80 23.91 24.84
C TYR A 516 10.56 23.89 23.52
N TYR A 517 10.97 25.06 23.06
CA TYR A 517 11.69 25.28 21.80
C TYR A 517 13.08 25.80 22.12
N ASP A 518 14.09 25.12 21.59
CA ASP A 518 15.52 25.42 21.73
C ASP A 518 16.09 25.71 20.35
N TYR A 519 16.40 26.97 20.08
CA TYR A 519 16.79 27.48 18.76
C TYR A 519 18.32 27.38 18.58
N HIS A 520 18.78 26.60 17.60
CA HIS A 520 20.20 26.41 17.31
C HIS A 520 20.73 27.31 16.20
N SER A 521 19.89 27.63 15.20
CA SER A 521 20.27 28.46 14.07
C SER A 521 19.05 29.22 13.53
N GLN A 522 19.24 30.50 13.31
CA GLN A 522 18.26 31.40 12.76
C GLN A 522 18.96 32.28 11.71
N LEU A 523 18.68 32.01 10.44
CA LEU A 523 19.28 32.70 9.31
C LEU A 523 18.20 33.46 8.54
N PHE A 524 18.23 34.78 8.62
CA PHE A 524 17.31 35.68 7.95
C PHE A 524 17.90 36.21 6.66
N ASN A 525 17.25 36.01 5.52
CA ASN A 525 17.52 36.74 4.28
C ASN A 525 16.87 38.14 4.31
N HIS A 526 15.68 38.21 4.90
CA HIS A 526 14.97 39.41 5.27
C HIS A 526 14.03 39.06 6.42
N HIS A 527 13.73 40.03 7.27
CA HIS A 527 12.75 39.84 8.33
C HIS A 527 11.35 39.81 7.73
N PRO A 528 10.58 38.71 7.93
CA PRO A 528 9.21 38.64 7.50
C PRO A 528 8.37 39.70 8.20
N LYS A 529 7.42 40.31 7.49
CA LYS A 529 6.55 41.36 8.03
C LYS A 529 5.70 40.96 9.23
N HIS A 530 5.61 39.66 9.48
CA HIS A 530 4.77 39.06 10.52
C HIS A 530 5.58 38.54 11.71
N MET A 531 6.89 38.74 11.72
CA MET A 531 7.77 38.32 12.79
C MET A 531 8.34 39.53 13.53
N PRO A 532 8.67 39.35 14.84
CA PRO A 532 9.47 40.31 15.55
C PRO A 532 10.81 40.58 14.85
N ASP A 533 11.34 41.79 14.93
CA ASP A 533 12.63 42.15 14.30
C ASP A 533 13.86 41.52 14.97
N THR A 534 13.68 40.69 15.97
CA THR A 534 14.74 40.05 16.75
C THR A 534 14.77 38.53 16.51
N GLU A 535 15.93 37.92 16.73
CA GLU A 535 16.05 36.50 16.85
C GLU A 535 15.11 35.95 17.93
N GLN A 536 14.56 34.76 17.70
CA GLN A 536 13.69 34.13 18.70
C GLN A 536 14.53 33.52 19.81
N ASP A 537 14.19 33.83 21.05
CA ASP A 537 14.79 33.21 22.22
C ASP A 537 14.16 31.83 22.49
N ASP A 538 14.92 30.98 23.18
CA ASP A 538 14.41 29.72 23.70
C ASP A 538 13.20 29.96 24.60
N ALA A 539 12.11 29.24 24.37
CA ALA A 539 10.88 29.50 25.09
C ALA A 539 10.04 28.24 25.33
N GLY A 540 9.37 28.24 26.48
CA GLY A 540 8.39 27.23 26.84
C GLY A 540 6.97 27.78 26.81
N TYR A 541 6.03 26.98 26.27
CA TYR A 541 4.61 27.35 26.21
C TYR A 541 3.76 26.26 26.82
N VAL A 542 2.77 26.64 27.63
CA VAL A 542 1.73 25.75 28.16
C VAL A 542 0.40 26.17 27.57
N ASN A 543 -0.36 25.21 27.08
CA ASN A 543 -1.73 25.44 26.61
C ASN A 543 -2.68 24.37 27.11
N TYR A 544 -3.94 24.76 27.28
CA TYR A 544 -5.07 23.84 27.40
C TYR A 544 -5.74 23.73 26.05
N GLU A 545 -5.98 22.50 25.58
CA GLU A 545 -6.56 22.28 24.26
C GLU A 545 -7.81 21.41 24.28
N LEU A 546 -8.68 21.71 23.34
CA LEU A 546 -9.79 20.86 22.90
C LEU A 546 -9.59 20.57 21.43
N GLN A 547 -9.57 19.28 21.09
CA GLN A 547 -9.51 18.82 19.72
C GLN A 547 -10.73 17.93 19.41
N VAL A 548 -11.35 18.15 18.27
CA VAL A 548 -12.49 17.37 17.78
C VAL A 548 -12.23 17.00 16.33
N GLU A 549 -12.22 15.72 16.03
CA GLU A 549 -12.06 15.19 14.70
C GLU A 549 -13.23 14.28 14.33
N TYR A 550 -13.67 14.41 13.09
CA TYR A 550 -14.64 13.50 12.48
C TYR A 550 -14.13 13.10 11.11
N ASP A 551 -14.08 11.81 10.82
CA ASP A 551 -13.69 11.31 9.52
C ASP A 551 -14.55 10.10 9.13
N SER A 552 -15.29 10.25 8.04
CA SER A 552 -16.10 9.22 7.38
C SER A 552 -15.67 8.97 5.94
N GLU A 553 -14.49 9.43 5.55
CA GLU A 553 -13.99 9.24 4.18
C GLU A 553 -13.77 7.76 3.87
N ASP A 554 -14.03 7.39 2.63
CA ASP A 554 -13.94 6.01 2.13
C ASP A 554 -12.51 5.59 1.79
N ASP A 555 -11.60 6.54 1.59
CA ASP A 555 -10.18 6.32 1.30
C ASP A 555 -9.34 7.44 1.92
N ALA A 556 -8.18 7.13 2.47
CA ALA A 556 -7.32 8.10 3.15
C ALA A 556 -6.67 9.11 2.18
N TYR A 557 -6.39 8.71 0.94
CA TYR A 557 -5.62 9.49 -0.03
C TYR A 557 -6.44 9.96 -1.23
N LEU A 558 -7.34 9.11 -1.72
CA LEU A 558 -8.19 9.38 -2.89
C LEU A 558 -9.67 9.22 -2.55
N PRO A 559 -10.19 9.93 -1.53
CA PRO A 559 -11.57 9.78 -1.10
C PRO A 559 -12.54 10.17 -2.20
N THR A 560 -13.69 9.48 -2.24
CA THR A 560 -14.79 9.81 -3.15
C THR A 560 -16.08 10.12 -2.43
N ARG A 561 -16.22 9.67 -1.20
CA ARG A 561 -17.40 9.83 -0.36
C ARG A 561 -16.99 10.15 1.07
N GLY A 562 -17.92 10.75 1.81
CA GLY A 562 -17.75 11.05 3.22
C GLY A 562 -17.28 12.46 3.47
N ALA A 563 -16.93 12.74 4.71
CA ALA A 563 -16.49 14.06 5.16
C ALA A 563 -15.38 13.91 6.20
N ARG A 564 -14.46 14.86 6.23
CA ARG A 564 -13.48 15.04 7.29
C ARG A 564 -13.62 16.44 7.87
N LEU A 565 -13.81 16.51 9.19
CA LEU A 565 -13.89 17.74 9.96
C LEU A 565 -12.82 17.69 11.04
N HIS A 566 -12.13 18.81 11.23
CA HIS A 566 -11.15 18.98 12.29
C HIS A 566 -11.33 20.35 12.94
N GLY A 567 -11.54 20.37 14.24
CA GLY A 567 -11.61 21.58 15.07
C GLY A 567 -10.62 21.52 16.21
N ARG A 568 -9.85 22.57 16.39
CA ARG A 568 -8.94 22.75 17.51
C ARG A 568 -9.13 24.12 18.15
N TYR A 569 -9.18 24.12 19.48
CA TYR A 569 -9.09 25.32 20.31
C TYR A 569 -7.96 25.15 21.31
N ALA A 570 -7.05 26.09 21.39
CA ALA A 570 -5.99 26.10 22.40
C ALA A 570 -5.94 27.47 23.10
N TYR A 571 -5.80 27.41 24.43
CA TYR A 571 -5.60 28.58 25.27
C TYR A 571 -4.24 28.50 25.95
N TYR A 572 -3.35 29.42 25.59
CA TYR A 572 -1.99 29.53 26.11
C TYR A 572 -2.01 30.33 27.42
N THR A 573 -1.38 29.78 28.44
CA THR A 573 -1.38 30.28 29.80
C THR A 573 0.06 30.44 30.33
N ASP A 574 0.24 31.30 31.33
CA ASP A 574 1.47 31.45 32.08
C ASP A 574 1.57 30.53 33.29
N ASN A 575 0.63 29.62 33.46
CA ASN A 575 0.71 28.59 34.48
C ASN A 575 1.94 27.72 34.28
N PHE A 576 2.80 27.60 35.28
CA PHE A 576 4.03 26.79 35.29
C PHE A 576 5.17 27.28 34.38
N VAL A 577 4.97 28.35 33.60
CA VAL A 577 5.99 28.97 32.73
C VAL A 577 5.82 30.47 32.74
N THR A 578 6.92 31.22 32.52
CA THR A 578 6.86 32.66 32.35
C THR A 578 6.73 32.96 30.84
N LEU A 579 5.65 33.62 30.44
CA LEU A 579 5.35 33.95 29.03
C LEU A 579 5.62 35.43 28.66
N ASP A 580 6.23 36.21 29.53
CA ASP A 580 6.64 37.61 29.30
C ASP A 580 5.56 38.43 28.57
N GLY A 581 4.34 38.40 29.06
CA GLY A 581 3.18 39.11 28.49
C GLY A 581 2.49 38.37 27.34
N LYS A 582 2.94 37.16 26.97
CA LYS A 582 2.33 36.31 25.94
C LYS A 582 1.20 35.41 26.45
N ALA A 583 0.92 35.44 27.77
CA ALA A 583 -0.20 34.74 28.37
C ALA A 583 -1.55 35.22 27.82
N GLY A 584 -2.53 34.31 27.78
CA GLY A 584 -3.87 34.61 27.29
C GLY A 584 -4.00 34.54 25.75
N MET A 585 -3.00 34.01 25.05
CA MET A 585 -3.14 33.75 23.60
C MET A 585 -4.17 32.65 23.37
N ARG A 586 -4.89 32.74 22.27
CA ARG A 586 -5.94 31.81 21.88
C ARG A 586 -5.78 31.42 20.43
N GLU A 587 -5.83 30.12 20.19
CA GLU A 587 -5.82 29.56 18.83
C GLU A 587 -7.18 28.94 18.53
N TYR A 588 -7.70 29.22 17.36
CA TYR A 588 -8.87 28.57 16.78
C TYR A 588 -8.48 28.00 15.41
N MET A 589 -8.72 26.74 15.18
CA MET A 589 -8.58 26.10 13.89
C MET A 589 -9.84 25.31 13.57
N LEU A 590 -10.36 25.52 12.38
CA LEU A 590 -11.51 24.78 11.84
C LEU A 590 -11.17 24.37 10.41
N MET A 591 -11.37 23.12 10.08
CA MET A 591 -11.20 22.57 8.74
C MET A 591 -12.35 21.62 8.42
N GLY A 592 -12.87 21.72 7.22
CA GLY A 592 -13.89 20.80 6.70
C GLY A 592 -13.61 20.45 5.26
N ARG A 593 -13.65 19.16 4.94
CA ARG A 593 -13.60 18.61 3.58
C ARG A 593 -14.79 17.67 3.39
N PHE A 594 -15.46 17.81 2.27
CA PHE A 594 -16.62 16.98 1.90
C PHE A 594 -16.36 16.35 0.55
N ASN A 595 -16.80 15.10 0.36
CA ASN A 595 -16.57 14.35 -0.87
C ASN A 595 -17.91 13.93 -1.47
N PHE A 596 -18.24 14.46 -2.64
CA PHE A 596 -19.49 14.22 -3.36
C PHE A 596 -19.19 13.43 -4.64
N PRO A 597 -19.61 12.14 -4.72
CA PRO A 597 -19.51 11.39 -5.95
C PRO A 597 -20.51 11.90 -6.99
N LEU A 598 -20.03 12.28 -8.16
CA LEU A 598 -20.84 12.71 -9.30
C LEU A 598 -20.76 11.65 -10.41
N GLY A 599 -21.21 10.43 -10.11
CA GLY A 599 -21.12 9.27 -10.97
C GLY A 599 -20.03 8.29 -10.55
N ALA A 600 -19.71 7.30 -11.41
CA ALA A 600 -18.82 6.18 -11.06
C ALA A 600 -17.34 6.58 -10.98
N ARG A 601 -16.92 7.61 -11.70
CA ARG A 601 -15.50 7.99 -11.86
C ARG A 601 -15.17 9.41 -11.41
N PHE A 602 -16.16 10.27 -11.25
CA PHE A 602 -15.95 11.67 -10.93
C PHE A 602 -16.44 11.99 -9.52
N SER A 603 -15.64 12.75 -8.76
CA SER A 603 -16.04 13.31 -7.48
C SER A 603 -15.61 14.77 -7.33
N LEU A 604 -16.41 15.53 -6.58
CA LEU A 604 -16.14 16.91 -6.25
C LEU A 604 -15.89 17.04 -4.75
N GLN A 605 -14.84 17.78 -4.37
CA GLN A 605 -14.36 17.83 -3.00
C GLN A 605 -14.15 19.30 -2.57
N PRO A 606 -15.20 19.99 -2.14
CA PRO A 606 -15.05 21.27 -1.49
C PRO A 606 -14.38 21.10 -0.12
N MET A 607 -13.47 22.00 0.18
CA MET A 607 -12.76 22.10 1.44
C MET A 607 -12.68 23.56 1.85
N ALA A 608 -12.78 23.84 3.14
CA ALA A 608 -12.48 25.14 3.71
C ALA A 608 -11.73 24.97 5.01
N TYR A 609 -10.84 25.89 5.29
CA TYR A 609 -10.18 25.98 6.59
C TYR A 609 -10.01 27.43 7.04
N PHE A 610 -10.04 27.59 8.35
CA PHE A 610 -9.80 28.85 9.03
C PHE A 610 -8.88 28.59 10.21
N ARG A 611 -7.80 29.35 10.34
CA ARG A 611 -6.95 29.36 11.54
C ARG A 611 -6.69 30.79 11.99
N SER A 612 -6.83 31.02 13.27
CA SER A 612 -6.68 32.33 13.88
C SER A 612 -5.99 32.23 15.23
N VAL A 613 -4.90 32.95 15.40
CA VAL A 613 -4.18 33.07 16.67
C VAL A 613 -4.37 34.49 17.21
N TYR A 614 -4.94 34.63 18.39
CA TYR A 614 -5.16 35.87 19.09
C TYR A 614 -4.16 35.99 20.23
N GLY A 615 -3.48 37.11 20.33
CA GLY A 615 -2.53 37.38 21.40
C GLY A 615 -1.73 38.64 21.10
N HIS A 616 -0.94 39.08 22.05
CA HIS A 616 0.08 40.10 21.86
C HIS A 616 1.39 39.35 21.53
N GLU A 617 2.06 39.76 20.46
CA GLU A 617 3.32 39.17 20.00
C GLU A 617 3.26 37.61 19.84
N VAL A 618 2.52 37.17 18.83
CA VAL A 618 2.41 35.74 18.53
C VAL A 618 3.79 35.15 18.22
N PRO A 619 4.26 34.13 18.94
CA PRO A 619 5.54 33.51 18.67
C PRO A 619 5.59 32.90 17.27
N PHE A 620 6.78 32.90 16.65
CA PHE A 620 7.00 32.34 15.32
C PHE A 620 6.48 30.91 15.17
N VAL A 621 6.75 30.06 16.16
CA VAL A 621 6.31 28.65 16.16
C VAL A 621 4.79 28.46 16.17
N LEU A 622 4.02 29.50 16.45
CA LEU A 622 2.56 29.51 16.39
C LEU A 622 2.01 30.25 15.16
N SER A 623 2.88 30.87 14.35
CA SER A 623 2.49 31.61 13.14
C SER A 623 1.81 30.70 12.13
N ASN A 624 0.88 31.27 11.35
CA ASN A 624 0.25 30.55 10.26
C ASN A 624 1.24 30.27 9.14
N VAL A 625 1.21 29.06 8.64
CA VAL A 625 1.99 28.62 7.48
C VAL A 625 1.04 27.96 6.47
N MET A 626 1.17 28.33 5.21
CA MET A 626 0.39 27.72 4.13
C MET A 626 1.29 27.17 3.03
N GLY A 627 0.82 26.13 2.36
CA GLY A 627 1.52 25.47 1.26
C GLY A 627 1.67 23.99 1.47
N GLY A 628 2.16 23.31 0.45
CA GLY A 628 2.28 21.87 0.40
C GLY A 628 1.02 21.19 -0.11
N GLU A 629 1.17 19.90 -0.36
CA GLU A 629 0.06 19.02 -0.75
C GLU A 629 -0.79 18.67 0.47
N TRP A 630 -2.01 18.18 0.25
CA TRP A 630 -2.91 17.71 1.30
C TRP A 630 -2.24 16.75 2.30
N PHE A 631 -1.40 15.87 1.82
CA PHE A 631 -0.65 14.89 2.59
C PHE A 631 0.84 15.20 2.73
N GLY A 632 1.29 16.38 2.37
CA GLY A 632 2.68 16.85 2.47
C GLY A 632 2.82 18.01 3.45
N HIS A 633 2.21 17.95 4.63
CA HIS A 633 2.44 18.95 5.65
C HIS A 633 3.53 18.51 6.64
N TYR A 634 4.31 19.44 7.10
CA TYR A 634 5.49 19.20 7.92
C TYR A 634 5.41 19.83 9.31
N LEU A 635 4.53 20.80 9.47
CA LEU A 635 4.18 21.44 10.73
C LEU A 635 2.69 21.27 11.00
N GLU A 636 2.31 21.17 12.26
CA GLU A 636 0.89 21.05 12.65
C GLU A 636 0.04 22.24 12.18
N GLN A 637 0.63 23.43 12.16
CA GLN A 637 -0.01 24.66 11.69
C GLN A 637 0.09 24.90 10.17
N GLN A 638 0.78 24.03 9.42
CA GLN A 638 0.87 24.14 7.95
C GLN A 638 -0.43 23.66 7.32
N LEU A 639 -1.05 24.53 6.54
CA LEU A 639 -2.29 24.25 5.85
C LEU A 639 -2.08 24.20 4.33
N PRO A 640 -2.63 23.20 3.62
CA PRO A 640 -2.36 22.99 2.20
C PRO A 640 -2.94 24.13 1.35
N PHE A 641 -2.17 24.57 0.33
CA PHE A 641 -2.63 25.59 -0.63
C PHE A 641 -2.14 25.22 -2.04
N ALA A 642 -3.06 25.06 -2.99
CA ALA A 642 -2.73 24.65 -4.34
C ALA A 642 -1.73 25.59 -5.01
N GLY A 643 -0.70 25.06 -5.66
CA GLY A 643 0.32 25.84 -6.35
C GLY A 643 1.33 26.54 -5.47
N VAL A 644 1.36 26.22 -4.16
CA VAL A 644 2.37 26.68 -3.20
C VAL A 644 3.02 25.46 -2.60
N GLY A 645 4.30 25.23 -2.90
CA GLY A 645 5.02 24.05 -2.43
C GLY A 645 5.76 24.27 -1.13
N ASN A 646 6.24 25.47 -0.92
CA ASN A 646 7.04 25.80 0.23
C ASN A 646 6.17 26.23 1.41
N MET A 647 6.78 26.36 2.58
CA MET A 647 6.14 26.90 3.78
C MET A 647 6.07 28.43 3.67
N GLU A 648 4.98 28.95 3.11
CA GLU A 648 4.70 30.39 3.02
C GLU A 648 4.13 30.90 4.35
N LEU A 649 4.78 31.88 4.92
CA LEU A 649 4.30 32.55 6.12
C LEU A 649 3.02 33.37 5.82
N ALA A 650 2.11 33.36 6.77
CA ALA A 650 0.84 34.04 6.68
C ALA A 650 0.54 34.78 7.98
N TRP A 651 -0.27 35.86 7.88
CA TRP A 651 -0.73 36.62 9.05
C TRP A 651 -1.55 35.77 10.01
N ASP A 652 -1.72 36.23 11.23
CA ASP A 652 -2.39 35.54 12.35
C ASP A 652 -3.81 35.08 12.06
N ARG A 653 -4.45 35.60 11.04
CA ARG A 653 -5.79 35.22 10.58
C ARG A 653 -5.66 34.70 9.15
N LEU A 654 -6.00 33.45 8.95
CA LEU A 654 -5.92 32.76 7.66
C LEU A 654 -7.24 32.06 7.38
N ALA A 655 -7.83 32.37 6.22
CA ALA A 655 -9.05 31.73 5.72
C ALA A 655 -8.83 31.28 4.26
N VAL A 656 -9.14 30.03 3.96
CA VAL A 656 -8.99 29.46 2.63
C VAL A 656 -10.19 28.59 2.29
N ALA A 657 -10.66 28.73 1.06
CA ALA A 657 -11.60 27.81 0.41
C ALA A 657 -10.88 27.11 -0.75
N GLN A 658 -11.10 25.83 -0.89
CA GLN A 658 -10.51 25.01 -1.94
C GLN A 658 -11.57 24.13 -2.58
N LEU A 659 -11.48 23.98 -3.89
CA LEU A 659 -12.30 23.03 -4.64
C LEU A 659 -11.38 22.07 -5.38
N GLN A 660 -11.57 20.77 -5.15
CA GLN A 660 -10.88 19.71 -5.88
C GLN A 660 -11.88 18.92 -6.71
N ALA A 661 -11.56 18.74 -7.98
CA ALA A 661 -12.22 17.78 -8.86
C ALA A 661 -11.32 16.57 -9.05
N GLN A 662 -11.86 15.36 -8.81
CA GLN A 662 -11.14 14.12 -8.94
C GLN A 662 -11.78 13.24 -10.01
N TYR A 663 -10.97 12.78 -10.96
CA TYR A 663 -11.38 11.81 -11.97
C TYR A 663 -10.59 10.50 -11.81
N ARG A 664 -11.27 9.43 -11.47
CA ARG A 664 -10.67 8.09 -11.34
C ARG A 664 -10.42 7.48 -12.71
N LEU A 665 -9.16 7.20 -13.01
CA LEU A 665 -8.75 6.47 -14.20
C LEU A 665 -8.93 4.96 -13.99
N THR A 666 -8.52 4.48 -12.80
CA THR A 666 -8.69 3.10 -12.34
C THR A 666 -9.22 3.11 -10.89
N LEU A 667 -9.46 1.95 -10.29
CA LEU A 667 -9.82 1.86 -8.86
C LEU A 667 -8.77 2.46 -7.94
N ASN A 668 -7.49 2.40 -8.35
CA ASN A 668 -6.34 2.80 -7.54
C ASN A 668 -5.67 4.09 -8.03
N SER A 669 -6.13 4.72 -9.11
CA SER A 669 -5.47 5.92 -9.65
C SER A 669 -6.47 7.00 -10.08
N ALA A 670 -6.07 8.26 -9.88
CA ALA A 670 -6.89 9.41 -10.22
C ALA A 670 -6.05 10.60 -10.68
N VAL A 671 -6.66 11.42 -11.50
CA VAL A 671 -6.22 12.79 -11.81
C VAL A 671 -7.02 13.76 -10.94
N LEU A 672 -6.34 14.72 -10.35
CA LEU A 672 -6.90 15.70 -9.41
C LEU A 672 -6.63 17.09 -9.97
N MET A 673 -7.65 17.89 -10.07
CA MET A 673 -7.53 19.34 -10.36
C MET A 673 -7.99 20.11 -9.12
N ARG A 674 -7.17 21.00 -8.62
CA ARG A 674 -7.40 21.72 -7.37
C ARG A 674 -7.25 23.23 -7.58
N VAL A 675 -8.16 23.99 -7.01
CA VAL A 675 -8.11 25.47 -6.98
C VAL A 675 -8.30 25.90 -5.54
N SER A 676 -7.42 26.76 -5.06
CA SER A 676 -7.47 27.36 -3.72
C SER A 676 -7.64 28.88 -3.85
N VAL A 677 -8.50 29.43 -3.02
CA VAL A 677 -8.69 30.88 -2.86
C VAL A 677 -8.61 31.20 -1.37
N GLY A 678 -7.77 32.15 -1.00
CA GLY A 678 -7.54 32.45 0.40
C GLY A 678 -7.19 33.90 0.67
N GLN A 679 -7.36 34.30 1.91
CA GLN A 679 -6.97 35.61 2.44
C GLN A 679 -6.32 35.42 3.80
N ASN A 680 -5.38 36.29 4.11
CA ASN A 680 -4.79 36.38 5.43
C ASN A 680 -4.56 37.86 5.83
N ALA A 681 -4.77 38.17 7.09
CA ALA A 681 -4.69 39.53 7.62
C ALA A 681 -4.31 39.50 9.12
N PRO A 682 -3.84 40.59 9.70
CA PRO A 682 -3.62 40.74 11.14
C PRO A 682 -4.90 40.59 11.95
N THR A 683 -6.03 41.05 11.44
CA THR A 683 -7.33 40.97 12.10
C THR A 683 -8.41 40.37 11.19
N VAL A 684 -9.47 39.81 11.77
CA VAL A 684 -10.59 39.25 11.01
C VAL A 684 -11.33 40.33 10.20
N LYS A 685 -11.40 41.53 10.74
CA LYS A 685 -12.08 42.64 10.07
C LYS A 685 -11.37 43.11 8.80
N GLU A 686 -10.06 43.01 8.79
CA GLU A 686 -9.21 43.39 7.65
C GLU A 686 -9.10 42.31 6.58
N LEU A 687 -9.53 41.06 6.85
CA LEU A 687 -9.45 39.98 5.86
C LEU A 687 -9.97 40.39 4.47
N PRO A 688 -11.12 41.07 4.31
CA PRO A 688 -11.63 41.45 3.00
C PRO A 688 -10.78 42.51 2.30
N GLU A 689 -9.99 43.29 3.03
CA GLU A 689 -9.17 44.39 2.50
C GLU A 689 -7.83 43.88 1.93
N TYR A 690 -7.39 42.72 2.37
CA TYR A 690 -6.13 42.15 1.93
C TYR A 690 -6.27 41.44 0.58
N LYS A 691 -5.16 41.42 -0.17
CA LYS A 691 -5.10 40.84 -1.51
C LYS A 691 -5.45 39.36 -1.49
N THR A 692 -6.42 38.96 -2.29
CA THR A 692 -6.83 37.58 -2.47
C THR A 692 -5.70 36.75 -3.08
N LYS A 693 -5.39 35.65 -2.43
CA LYS A 693 -4.43 34.64 -2.87
C LYS A 693 -5.17 33.59 -3.67
N ILE A 694 -4.65 33.23 -4.83
CA ILE A 694 -5.24 32.23 -5.72
C ILE A 694 -4.14 31.28 -6.18
N GLY A 695 -4.42 29.99 -6.14
CA GLY A 695 -3.54 28.97 -6.65
C GLY A 695 -4.31 27.82 -7.28
N ALA A 696 -3.67 27.15 -8.22
CA ALA A 696 -4.21 25.97 -8.87
C ALA A 696 -3.15 24.90 -9.02
N SER A 697 -3.56 23.63 -8.99
CA SER A 697 -2.67 22.49 -9.25
C SER A 697 -3.38 21.39 -10.01
N LEU A 698 -2.60 20.65 -10.79
CA LEU A 698 -2.98 19.41 -11.45
C LEU A 698 -2.08 18.30 -10.94
N SER A 699 -2.68 17.21 -10.52
CA SER A 699 -1.97 16.10 -9.90
C SER A 699 -2.41 14.76 -10.49
N TYR A 700 -1.51 13.79 -10.48
CA TYR A 700 -1.81 12.39 -10.72
C TYR A 700 -1.29 11.56 -9.56
N TYR A 701 -2.13 10.72 -9.00
CA TYR A 701 -1.77 9.80 -7.92
C TYR A 701 -2.33 8.40 -8.16
N MET A 702 -1.55 7.42 -7.72
CA MET A 702 -1.89 6.01 -7.73
C MET A 702 -1.60 5.40 -6.35
N ASN A 703 -2.59 4.77 -5.73
CA ASN A 703 -2.40 4.01 -4.50
C ASN A 703 -1.60 2.74 -4.78
N THR A 704 -0.48 2.58 -4.09
CA THR A 704 0.37 1.40 -4.14
C THR A 704 0.43 0.73 -2.76
N MET A 705 1.02 -0.46 -2.67
CA MET A 705 1.27 -1.12 -1.39
C MET A 705 2.22 -0.33 -0.47
N PHE A 706 3.02 0.57 -1.03
CA PHE A 706 3.95 1.43 -0.29
C PHE A 706 3.39 2.82 -0.01
N GLY A 707 2.13 3.06 -0.29
CA GLY A 707 1.45 4.35 -0.20
C GLY A 707 1.19 5.01 -1.56
N PRO A 708 0.69 6.24 -1.58
CA PRO A 708 0.42 6.96 -2.81
C PRO A 708 1.71 7.28 -3.56
N LEU A 709 1.75 6.89 -4.85
CA LEU A 709 2.78 7.27 -5.82
C LEU A 709 2.19 8.30 -6.78
N GLY A 710 2.84 9.42 -6.96
CA GLY A 710 2.39 10.40 -7.91
C GLY A 710 3.09 11.73 -7.80
N GLY A 711 2.49 12.74 -8.40
CA GLY A 711 3.03 14.09 -8.34
C GLY A 711 2.03 15.14 -8.78
N SER A 712 2.39 16.36 -8.53
CA SER A 712 1.60 17.54 -8.88
C SER A 712 2.44 18.64 -9.51
N ILE A 713 1.79 19.43 -10.35
CA ILE A 713 2.28 20.70 -10.86
C ILE A 713 1.26 21.78 -10.48
N GLY A 714 1.74 22.89 -9.97
CA GLY A 714 0.86 23.99 -9.56
C GLY A 714 1.46 25.35 -9.81
N TYR A 715 0.59 26.36 -9.78
CA TYR A 715 0.94 27.76 -9.91
C TYR A 715 0.08 28.62 -8.97
N SER A 716 0.66 29.63 -8.37
CA SER A 716 -0.08 30.59 -7.54
C SER A 716 0.32 32.03 -7.84
N ASN A 717 -0.60 32.97 -7.55
CA ASN A 717 -0.31 34.42 -7.62
C ASN A 717 0.56 34.88 -6.43
N ILE A 718 0.82 34.02 -5.46
CA ILE A 718 1.70 34.30 -4.31
C ILE A 718 3.15 34.17 -4.77
N THR A 719 3.53 32.99 -5.21
CA THR A 719 4.92 32.65 -5.59
C THR A 719 5.25 33.12 -6.99
N LYS A 720 4.24 33.25 -7.88
CA LYS A 720 4.38 33.57 -9.32
C LYS A 720 5.35 32.63 -10.06
N LYS A 721 5.51 31.40 -9.54
CA LYS A 721 6.38 30.34 -10.06
C LYS A 721 5.60 29.04 -10.14
N PHE A 722 6.01 28.17 -11.07
CA PHE A 722 5.51 26.80 -11.06
C PHE A 722 6.14 26.01 -9.93
N TYR A 723 5.32 25.20 -9.28
CA TYR A 723 5.68 24.27 -8.23
C TYR A 723 5.53 22.85 -8.75
N TYR A 724 6.47 21.99 -8.41
CA TYR A 724 6.46 20.57 -8.76
C TYR A 724 6.65 19.77 -7.48
N TYR A 725 5.84 18.73 -7.33
CA TYR A 725 5.91 17.82 -6.19
C TYR A 725 5.83 16.39 -6.67
N ILE A 726 6.65 15.51 -6.11
CA ILE A 726 6.64 14.07 -6.34
C ILE A 726 6.59 13.39 -4.98
N ASN A 727 5.77 12.35 -4.86
CA ASN A 727 5.63 11.56 -3.66
C ASN A 727 5.55 10.07 -3.97
N LEU A 728 6.23 9.27 -3.15
CA LEU A 728 6.07 7.84 -3.02
C LEU A 728 6.10 7.50 -1.53
N GLY A 729 5.03 6.96 -1.01
CA GLY A 729 4.96 6.52 0.37
C GLY A 729 3.82 7.14 1.16
N PHE A 730 3.64 6.61 2.34
CA PHE A 730 2.59 7.02 3.27
C PHE A 730 2.91 8.36 3.93
N VAL A 731 1.86 9.04 4.39
CA VAL A 731 1.99 10.28 5.15
C VAL A 731 2.24 9.95 6.63
N PHE A 732 3.24 10.59 7.24
CA PHE A 732 3.54 10.53 8.67
C PHE A 732 4.32 11.75 9.13
#